data_bb2e5ed83bf81aafc0a4df1d93c9dd6a
#
_entry.id   bb2e5ed83bf81aafc0a4df1d93c9dd6a
#
_cell.length_a   1.000
_cell.length_b   1.000
_cell.length_c   1.000
_cell.angle_alpha   90.00
_cell.angle_beta   90.00
_cell.angle_gamma   90.00
#
_symmetry.space_group_name_H-M   'P 1'
#
loop_
_entity.id
_entity.type
_entity.pdbx_description
1 polymer ?
#
loop_
_entity_poly.entity_id
_entity_poly.type
_entity_poly.pdbx_seq_one_letter_code
_entity_poly.pdbx_strand_id
1 'polypeptide(L)'
;MPTDSFPRLAARTMNFQLGLPRGLVVSPDGARVVFLRSDSGISRTHSLWVYDVASGMERNVADPATLLARDDEDLTVEERARRERMRVSTSGVVAFSTDEAVTVAAFALSSRLFIADLVGTSPAREVPAGAPVVDPRLDPVGRAIAYAGDRALHLIDQSGVDRVLVGPEADEPAEVSWGLAEFIAAEELDRTRGFWWAPDGESLLVQRCDETAVPVWHIADPLHPEVAPIRQRYPQAGTVNASVSLHIVDLDGSRTPLDWTSTTELGGSVLEYLAEVDWSGSRPLLALLTRDQRRMEIREVDVTSGATTPVRALVDDSWVELLPGTPRRTSDGRLLHGLDEGETRRLARDGEPFTPRGLQVRSVLRVDDTSVVASVVPRVASVSLARLGFDGAVTLLSDPAGVATGAVGGSTLVTQYRSLSDFTTRTSVVNGAQAAGTIAGLAEQPPLALSRVSLQVGARDYPTTVLFPSGHAPGSRRLPVLMDPYGGPHGQRVMNSAQAYLSSQWLADQGFVVIVADGRGMAGRGPAWDRLARHDFIGTVDDQVEVLDEIAKRYPDDLDRTRVAIRGWSFGGYLAAAGVLRRPDVFAAAIAGAPVTDQRLYDTCYSERYLGDPETNRDVYDANDLTLLADRLTRPLMLIHGLADDNVAFAHTLKLSQALLAAGKPHEVLPLSGITHMASSETVAESLLLLQVDFLRRSLGLAQPSAAAR
;
A
#
# COMPACT_ATOMS: atom_id res chain seq x y z
N MET A 1 15.38 31.92 -13.56
CA MET A 1 14.61 30.82 -14.16
C MET A 1 13.18 30.97 -13.70
N PRO A 2 12.15 30.71 -14.51
CA PRO A 2 10.79 30.66 -13.99
C PRO A 2 10.77 29.60 -12.88
N THR A 3 10.22 29.94 -11.72
CA THR A 3 10.02 29.00 -10.62
C THR A 3 9.04 27.93 -11.09
N ASP A 4 9.40 26.65 -10.96
CA ASP A 4 8.49 25.55 -11.28
C ASP A 4 7.16 25.70 -10.52
N SER A 5 6.07 25.33 -11.15
CA SER A 5 4.77 25.27 -10.47
C SER A 5 4.78 24.19 -9.37
N PHE A 6 3.97 24.36 -8.32
CA PHE A 6 3.86 23.32 -7.29
C PHE A 6 3.49 21.94 -7.86
N PRO A 7 2.50 21.78 -8.79
CA PRO A 7 2.19 20.47 -9.34
C PRO A 7 3.36 19.80 -10.06
N ARG A 8 4.16 20.56 -10.81
CA ARG A 8 5.36 20.05 -11.47
C ARG A 8 6.41 19.63 -10.46
N LEU A 9 6.68 20.48 -9.47
CA LEU A 9 7.64 20.18 -8.42
C LEU A 9 7.21 18.96 -7.59
N ALA A 10 5.92 18.85 -7.23
CA ALA A 10 5.37 17.70 -6.54
C ALA A 10 5.54 16.41 -7.35
N ALA A 11 5.30 16.44 -8.67
CA ALA A 11 5.51 15.29 -9.54
C ALA A 11 7.00 14.91 -9.66
N ARG A 12 7.89 15.89 -9.86
CA ARG A 12 9.34 15.69 -9.96
C ARG A 12 9.93 15.08 -8.70
N THR A 13 9.48 15.53 -7.54
CA THR A 13 9.99 15.12 -6.23
C THR A 13 9.21 13.92 -5.65
N MET A 14 8.25 13.36 -6.40
CA MET A 14 7.30 12.34 -5.91
C MET A 14 6.64 12.78 -4.58
N ASN A 15 5.99 13.92 -4.61
CA ASN A 15 5.37 14.55 -3.43
C ASN A 15 6.38 14.80 -2.30
N PHE A 16 7.58 15.29 -2.65
CA PHE A 16 8.65 15.64 -1.72
C PHE A 16 9.14 14.46 -0.88
N GLN A 17 9.17 13.27 -1.49
CA GLN A 17 9.63 12.05 -0.83
C GLN A 17 10.98 11.53 -1.36
N LEU A 18 11.39 11.94 -2.56
CA LEU A 18 12.74 11.62 -3.05
C LEU A 18 13.80 12.21 -2.13
N GLY A 19 14.90 11.48 -1.95
CA GLY A 19 15.95 11.85 -1.00
C GLY A 19 15.68 11.47 0.46
N LEU A 20 14.49 10.94 0.79
CA LEU A 20 14.24 10.38 2.13
C LEU A 20 14.73 8.94 2.22
N PRO A 21 15.32 8.51 3.35
CA PRO A 21 15.62 7.11 3.60
C PRO A 21 14.36 6.25 3.58
N ARG A 22 14.42 5.07 2.95
CA ARG A 22 13.31 4.11 2.88
C ARG A 22 13.82 2.67 2.96
N GLY A 23 12.93 1.71 3.25
CA GLY A 23 13.33 0.30 3.36
C GLY A 23 14.36 0.08 4.48
N LEU A 24 14.15 0.72 5.63
CA LEU A 24 15.06 0.68 6.78
C LEU A 24 15.19 -0.74 7.34
N VAL A 25 16.42 -1.25 7.45
CA VAL A 25 16.77 -2.51 8.11
C VAL A 25 17.86 -2.22 9.12
N VAL A 26 17.64 -2.63 10.38
CA VAL A 26 18.64 -2.50 11.46
C VAL A 26 19.25 -3.86 11.72
N SER A 27 20.58 -3.96 11.79
CA SER A 27 21.26 -5.22 12.10
C SER A 27 20.87 -5.75 13.49
N PRO A 28 20.87 -7.09 13.71
CA PRO A 28 20.48 -7.68 14.99
C PRO A 28 21.34 -7.22 16.17
N ASP A 29 22.62 -6.89 15.92
CA ASP A 29 23.54 -6.32 16.91
C ASP A 29 23.29 -4.81 17.18
N GLY A 30 22.43 -4.17 16.35
CA GLY A 30 22.15 -2.74 16.42
C GLY A 30 23.30 -1.84 15.92
N ALA A 31 24.33 -2.40 15.30
CA ALA A 31 25.53 -1.64 14.93
C ALA A 31 25.36 -0.83 13.62
N ARG A 32 24.43 -1.22 12.75
CA ARG A 32 24.24 -0.56 11.45
C ARG A 32 22.77 -0.49 11.04
N VAL A 33 22.49 0.51 10.20
CA VAL A 33 21.20 0.69 9.54
C VAL A 33 21.42 0.68 8.03
N VAL A 34 20.72 -0.21 7.33
CA VAL A 34 20.75 -0.30 5.87
C VAL A 34 19.47 0.34 5.33
N PHE A 35 19.58 1.11 4.25
CA PHE A 35 18.44 1.82 3.68
C PHE A 35 18.66 2.18 2.21
N LEU A 36 17.58 2.48 1.52
CA LEU A 36 17.57 3.04 0.17
C LEU A 36 17.39 4.55 0.23
N ARG A 37 18.14 5.29 -0.59
CA ARG A 37 17.96 6.73 -0.73
C ARG A 37 18.51 7.19 -2.08
N SER A 38 17.83 8.11 -2.75
CA SER A 38 18.39 8.86 -3.88
C SER A 38 19.35 9.94 -3.37
N ASP A 39 20.25 10.38 -4.24
CA ASP A 39 21.29 11.38 -3.94
C ASP A 39 20.78 12.81 -3.84
N SER A 40 19.52 13.05 -4.24
CA SER A 40 18.87 14.36 -4.17
C SER A 40 17.35 14.22 -4.09
N GLY A 41 16.65 15.29 -3.74
CA GLY A 41 15.18 15.37 -3.67
C GLY A 41 14.47 15.34 -5.03
N ILE A 42 15.23 15.28 -6.13
CA ILE A 42 14.68 15.23 -7.50
C ILE A 42 15.15 14.01 -8.30
N SER A 43 16.14 13.27 -7.81
CA SER A 43 16.60 12.03 -8.44
C SER A 43 15.67 10.88 -8.10
N ARG A 44 15.19 10.16 -9.12
CA ARG A 44 14.37 8.96 -8.96
C ARG A 44 15.17 7.69 -8.78
N THR A 45 16.50 7.75 -8.97
CA THR A 45 17.41 6.61 -8.85
C THR A 45 17.85 6.43 -7.40
N HIS A 46 17.52 5.30 -6.80
CA HIS A 46 17.92 4.98 -5.44
C HIS A 46 19.20 4.16 -5.42
N SER A 47 20.06 4.49 -4.47
CA SER A 47 21.25 3.73 -4.09
C SER A 47 21.01 3.00 -2.77
N LEU A 48 21.85 1.98 -2.49
CA LEU A 48 21.87 1.29 -1.20
C LEU A 48 22.90 1.94 -0.28
N TRP A 49 22.49 2.27 0.93
CA TRP A 49 23.29 2.99 1.93
C TRP A 49 23.39 2.20 3.23
N VAL A 50 24.48 2.42 3.94
CA VAL A 50 24.69 1.95 5.32
C VAL A 50 25.00 3.15 6.20
N TYR A 51 24.35 3.23 7.35
CA TYR A 51 24.66 4.13 8.45
C TYR A 51 25.29 3.32 9.58
N ASP A 52 26.52 3.67 9.98
CA ASP A 52 27.20 3.09 11.12
C ASP A 52 26.76 3.81 12.40
N VAL A 53 26.18 3.07 13.34
CA VAL A 53 25.55 3.63 14.53
C VAL A 53 26.58 4.20 15.52
N ALA A 54 27.78 3.63 15.56
CA ALA A 54 28.81 4.07 16.51
C ALA A 54 29.49 5.37 16.07
N SER A 55 29.76 5.51 14.77
CA SER A 55 30.44 6.69 14.22
C SER A 55 29.49 7.78 13.69
N GLY A 56 28.22 7.42 13.43
CA GLY A 56 27.26 8.31 12.79
C GLY A 56 27.54 8.55 11.29
N MET A 57 28.39 7.74 10.66
CA MET A 57 28.81 7.90 9.26
C MET A 57 27.85 7.16 8.31
N GLU A 58 27.52 7.81 7.20
CA GLU A 58 26.77 7.20 6.09
C GLU A 58 27.74 6.80 4.97
N ARG A 59 27.48 5.64 4.36
CA ARG A 59 28.27 5.11 3.23
C ARG A 59 27.31 4.61 2.14
N ASN A 60 27.51 5.08 0.89
CA ASN A 60 26.88 4.48 -0.29
C ASN A 60 27.60 3.16 -0.61
N VAL A 61 26.88 2.04 -0.58
CA VAL A 61 27.46 0.71 -0.81
C VAL A 61 27.12 0.12 -2.17
N ALA A 62 26.08 0.66 -2.83
CA ALA A 62 25.74 0.29 -4.20
C ALA A 62 25.07 1.48 -4.91
N ASP A 63 25.82 2.08 -5.83
CA ASP A 63 25.37 3.17 -6.68
C ASP A 63 25.05 2.62 -8.09
N PRO A 64 23.78 2.67 -8.53
CA PRO A 64 23.38 2.21 -9.86
C PRO A 64 24.18 2.81 -11.01
N ALA A 65 24.59 4.08 -10.90
CA ALA A 65 25.38 4.75 -11.94
C ALA A 65 26.77 4.12 -12.14
N THR A 66 27.31 3.49 -11.09
CA THR A 66 28.59 2.78 -11.18
C THR A 66 28.44 1.31 -11.58
N LEU A 67 27.26 0.73 -11.37
CA LEU A 67 26.98 -0.69 -11.60
C LEU A 67 26.42 -0.97 -13.01
N LEU A 68 25.69 -0.01 -13.58
CA LEU A 68 25.11 -0.12 -14.92
C LEU A 68 25.89 0.74 -15.92
N ALA A 69 26.10 0.19 -17.12
CA ALA A 69 26.73 0.93 -18.21
C ALA A 69 25.78 1.92 -18.93
N ARG A 70 24.47 1.88 -18.60
CA ARG A 70 23.41 2.70 -19.19
C ARG A 70 22.43 3.12 -18.10
N ASP A 71 21.81 4.29 -18.29
CA ASP A 71 20.83 4.86 -17.36
C ASP A 71 19.44 4.22 -17.47
N ASP A 72 19.12 3.54 -18.59
CA ASP A 72 17.81 2.91 -18.79
C ASP A 72 17.77 1.51 -18.19
N GLU A 73 16.77 1.27 -17.35
CA GLU A 73 16.49 -0.06 -16.79
C GLU A 73 15.73 -0.93 -17.79
N ASP A 74 16.17 -2.18 -17.96
CA ASP A 74 15.42 -3.22 -18.67
C ASP A 74 14.76 -4.13 -17.66
N LEU A 75 13.42 -4.04 -17.58
CA LEU A 75 12.61 -4.76 -16.60
C LEU A 75 11.76 -5.82 -17.30
N THR A 76 11.69 -7.01 -16.71
CA THR A 76 10.73 -8.03 -17.14
C THR A 76 9.29 -7.62 -16.84
N VAL A 77 8.33 -8.36 -17.42
CA VAL A 77 6.90 -8.16 -17.16
C VAL A 77 6.59 -8.42 -15.68
N GLU A 78 7.19 -9.46 -15.09
CA GLU A 78 7.01 -9.85 -13.69
C GLU A 78 7.54 -8.78 -12.72
N GLU A 79 8.74 -8.22 -12.99
CA GLU A 79 9.30 -7.16 -12.14
C GLU A 79 8.50 -5.87 -12.28
N ARG A 80 8.00 -5.53 -13.47
CA ARG A 80 7.08 -4.38 -13.62
C ARG A 80 5.80 -4.57 -12.84
N ALA A 81 5.16 -5.73 -12.96
CA ALA A 81 3.96 -6.07 -12.21
C ALA A 81 4.21 -6.02 -10.70
N ARG A 82 5.32 -6.59 -10.22
CA ARG A 82 5.72 -6.54 -8.82
C ARG A 82 5.90 -5.10 -8.32
N ARG A 83 6.61 -4.24 -9.07
CA ARG A 83 6.79 -2.81 -8.72
C ARG A 83 5.46 -2.06 -8.69
N GLU A 84 4.53 -2.36 -9.60
CA GLU A 84 3.19 -1.75 -9.61
C GLU A 84 2.42 -2.12 -8.35
N ARG A 85 2.41 -3.42 -7.94
CA ARG A 85 1.78 -3.87 -6.70
C ARG A 85 2.43 -3.24 -5.45
N MET A 86 3.75 -3.09 -5.46
CA MET A 86 4.50 -2.40 -4.38
C MET A 86 4.39 -0.88 -4.43
N ARG A 87 3.69 -0.30 -5.42
CA ARG A 87 3.59 1.16 -5.66
C ARG A 87 4.97 1.83 -5.81
N VAL A 88 5.92 1.14 -6.44
CA VAL A 88 7.28 1.62 -6.69
C VAL A 88 7.39 2.20 -8.09
N SER A 89 7.53 3.52 -8.19
CA SER A 89 7.73 4.27 -9.44
C SER A 89 9.13 4.93 -9.53
N THR A 90 10.07 4.47 -8.70
CA THR A 90 11.48 4.87 -8.70
C THR A 90 12.33 3.85 -9.44
N SER A 91 13.55 4.24 -9.80
CA SER A 91 14.56 3.40 -10.47
C SER A 91 15.74 3.10 -9.55
N GLY A 92 16.71 2.36 -10.07
CA GLY A 92 17.90 1.94 -9.33
C GLY A 92 17.60 0.78 -8.38
N VAL A 93 18.22 0.78 -7.21
CA VAL A 93 17.96 -0.25 -6.18
C VAL A 93 16.62 0.05 -5.52
N VAL A 94 15.59 -0.71 -5.84
CA VAL A 94 14.22 -0.47 -5.33
C VAL A 94 13.84 -1.38 -4.17
N ALA A 95 14.52 -2.53 -4.05
CA ALA A 95 14.38 -3.48 -2.95
C ALA A 95 15.71 -4.21 -2.76
N PHE A 96 15.93 -4.75 -1.57
CA PHE A 96 17.09 -5.59 -1.24
C PHE A 96 16.70 -6.63 -0.18
N SER A 97 17.44 -7.70 -0.10
CA SER A 97 17.43 -8.65 1.00
C SER A 97 18.79 -8.70 1.67
N THR A 98 18.86 -9.21 2.89
CA THR A 98 20.12 -9.41 3.62
C THR A 98 20.20 -10.83 4.17
N ASP A 99 21.42 -11.27 4.49
CA ASP A 99 21.61 -12.35 5.46
C ASP A 99 21.04 -11.96 6.84
N GLU A 100 20.89 -12.91 7.76
CA GLU A 100 20.31 -12.64 9.08
C GLU A 100 21.17 -11.63 9.90
N ALA A 101 22.48 -11.71 9.77
CA ALA A 101 23.41 -10.80 10.46
C ALA A 101 23.49 -9.40 9.82
N VAL A 102 22.84 -9.18 8.68
CA VAL A 102 22.88 -7.93 7.89
C VAL A 102 24.30 -7.55 7.52
N THR A 103 25.06 -8.52 7.02
CA THR A 103 26.47 -8.32 6.60
C THR A 103 26.62 -8.21 5.09
N VAL A 104 25.71 -8.81 4.33
CA VAL A 104 25.65 -8.77 2.88
C VAL A 104 24.24 -8.43 2.44
N ALA A 105 24.11 -7.65 1.38
CA ALA A 105 22.82 -7.44 0.70
C ALA A 105 22.83 -8.04 -0.70
N ALA A 106 21.69 -8.61 -1.11
CA ALA A 106 21.41 -9.00 -2.48
C ALA A 106 20.25 -8.15 -3.03
N PHE A 107 20.35 -7.72 -4.28
CA PHE A 107 19.30 -6.93 -4.94
C PHE A 107 19.30 -7.14 -6.45
N ALA A 108 18.14 -6.93 -7.05
CA ALA A 108 18.00 -6.87 -8.50
C ALA A 108 18.18 -5.43 -8.99
N LEU A 109 18.92 -5.26 -10.06
CA LEU A 109 19.09 -4.00 -10.77
C LEU A 109 19.04 -4.27 -12.27
N SER A 110 18.05 -3.74 -12.98
CA SER A 110 17.81 -4.02 -14.40
C SER A 110 17.73 -5.54 -14.70
N SER A 111 16.96 -6.26 -13.88
CA SER A 111 16.79 -7.74 -13.95
C SER A 111 18.09 -8.55 -13.84
N ARG A 112 19.18 -7.94 -13.34
CA ARG A 112 20.47 -8.57 -13.04
C ARG A 112 20.68 -8.65 -11.55
N LEU A 113 21.41 -9.65 -11.07
CA LEU A 113 21.72 -9.87 -9.65
C LEU A 113 22.99 -9.15 -9.21
N PHE A 114 22.88 -8.45 -8.10
CA PHE A 114 24.03 -7.80 -7.45
C PHE A 114 24.10 -8.14 -5.97
N ILE A 115 25.29 -8.14 -5.41
CA ILE A 115 25.55 -8.20 -3.97
C ILE A 115 26.40 -7.04 -3.52
N ALA A 116 26.18 -6.58 -2.28
CA ALA A 116 26.94 -5.52 -1.64
C ALA A 116 27.40 -5.92 -0.24
N ASP A 117 28.64 -5.56 0.09
CA ASP A 117 29.24 -5.72 1.41
C ASP A 117 28.74 -4.58 2.33
N LEU A 118 28.04 -4.94 3.40
CA LEU A 118 27.46 -4.00 4.35
C LEU A 118 28.39 -3.67 5.53
N VAL A 119 29.48 -4.42 5.73
CA VAL A 119 30.44 -4.28 6.84
C VAL A 119 31.78 -3.73 6.38
N GLY A 120 32.34 -4.34 5.35
CA GLY A 120 33.64 -3.95 4.79
C GLY A 120 33.55 -2.78 3.81
N THR A 121 34.58 -2.68 2.96
CA THR A 121 34.68 -1.63 1.93
C THR A 121 34.68 -2.20 0.51
N SER A 122 34.40 -3.49 0.34
CA SER A 122 34.32 -4.11 -0.97
C SER A 122 33.24 -3.47 -1.81
N PRO A 123 33.49 -3.11 -3.08
CA PRO A 123 32.46 -2.56 -3.94
C PRO A 123 31.36 -3.59 -4.22
N ALA A 124 30.14 -3.11 -4.44
CA ALA A 124 29.08 -3.96 -4.94
C ALA A 124 29.48 -4.57 -6.29
N ARG A 125 29.08 -5.81 -6.52
CA ARG A 125 29.42 -6.55 -7.73
C ARG A 125 28.23 -7.34 -8.25
N GLU A 126 28.23 -7.55 -9.56
CA GLU A 126 27.30 -8.45 -10.22
C GLU A 126 27.60 -9.91 -9.89
N VAL A 127 26.56 -10.70 -9.76
CA VAL A 127 26.60 -12.17 -9.68
C VAL A 127 25.94 -12.69 -10.95
N PRO A 128 26.64 -13.50 -11.78
CA PRO A 128 26.01 -14.06 -12.98
C PRO A 128 24.77 -14.87 -12.63
N ALA A 129 23.66 -14.58 -13.31
CA ALA A 129 22.38 -15.26 -13.18
C ALA A 129 21.96 -15.84 -14.53
N GLY A 130 21.36 -17.03 -14.53
CA GLY A 130 20.94 -17.75 -15.75
C GLY A 130 19.59 -17.28 -16.30
N ALA A 131 18.82 -16.52 -15.51
CA ALA A 131 17.53 -15.95 -15.88
C ALA A 131 17.42 -14.50 -15.38
N PRO A 132 16.46 -13.72 -15.89
CA PRO A 132 16.14 -12.40 -15.35
C PRO A 132 15.72 -12.50 -13.89
N VAL A 133 16.29 -11.65 -13.04
CA VAL A 133 16.20 -11.77 -11.58
C VAL A 133 15.04 -10.99 -11.02
N VAL A 134 14.16 -11.67 -10.29
CA VAL A 134 13.06 -11.07 -9.51
C VAL A 134 13.20 -11.52 -8.05
N ASP A 135 13.07 -10.58 -7.12
CA ASP A 135 13.06 -10.80 -5.67
C ASP A 135 14.21 -11.69 -5.15
N PRO A 136 15.49 -11.34 -5.39
CA PRO A 136 16.62 -12.15 -4.93
C PRO A 136 16.73 -12.11 -3.39
N ARG A 137 16.97 -13.29 -2.77
CA ARG A 137 17.07 -13.43 -1.32
C ARG A 137 18.24 -14.30 -0.92
N LEU A 138 19.07 -13.75 -0.04
CA LEU A 138 20.13 -14.50 0.62
C LEU A 138 19.53 -15.54 1.58
N ASP A 139 20.18 -16.68 1.71
CA ASP A 139 19.94 -17.58 2.83
C ASP A 139 20.36 -16.90 4.15
N PRO A 140 19.84 -17.33 5.32
CA PRO A 140 20.09 -16.65 6.59
C PRO A 140 21.57 -16.49 6.96
N VAL A 141 22.43 -17.38 6.48
CA VAL A 141 23.89 -17.36 6.76
C VAL A 141 24.76 -16.82 5.63
N GLY A 142 24.14 -16.34 4.53
CA GLY A 142 24.82 -15.68 3.42
C GLY A 142 25.64 -16.60 2.51
N ARG A 143 25.32 -17.90 2.43
CA ARG A 143 26.01 -18.89 1.60
C ARG A 143 25.43 -19.04 0.20
N ALA A 144 24.12 -18.76 0.04
CA ALA A 144 23.40 -18.96 -1.21
C ALA A 144 22.42 -17.82 -1.46
N ILE A 145 22.00 -17.66 -2.72
CA ILE A 145 20.98 -16.71 -3.14
C ILE A 145 19.93 -17.46 -3.93
N ALA A 146 18.67 -17.36 -3.52
CA ALA A 146 17.54 -17.81 -4.32
C ALA A 146 16.88 -16.60 -4.97
N TYR A 147 16.35 -16.76 -6.20
CA TYR A 147 15.60 -15.74 -6.92
C TYR A 147 14.57 -16.36 -7.86
N ALA A 148 13.48 -15.66 -8.13
CA ALA A 148 12.52 -16.06 -9.15
C ALA A 148 12.94 -15.52 -10.52
N GLY A 149 12.84 -16.38 -11.54
CA GLY A 149 13.17 -16.02 -12.92
C GLY A 149 12.63 -17.08 -13.89
N ASP A 150 12.17 -16.66 -15.07
CA ASP A 150 11.64 -17.56 -16.11
C ASP A 150 10.63 -18.59 -15.58
N ARG A 151 9.73 -18.16 -14.67
CA ARG A 151 8.70 -18.95 -13.99
C ARG A 151 9.23 -20.01 -13.00
N ALA A 152 10.52 -20.03 -12.74
CA ALA A 152 11.19 -20.99 -11.85
C ALA A 152 11.83 -20.28 -10.65
N LEU A 153 12.12 -21.03 -9.59
CA LEU A 153 13.01 -20.61 -8.54
C LEU A 153 14.41 -21.11 -8.84
N HIS A 154 15.35 -20.19 -8.90
CA HIS A 154 16.77 -20.41 -9.13
C HIS A 154 17.55 -20.38 -7.83
N LEU A 155 18.68 -21.05 -7.79
CA LEU A 155 19.63 -21.07 -6.68
C LEU A 155 21.06 -20.86 -7.21
N ILE A 156 21.75 -19.89 -6.60
CA ILE A 156 23.19 -19.68 -6.77
C ILE A 156 23.86 -19.97 -5.43
N ASP A 157 24.72 -20.97 -5.38
CA ASP A 157 25.47 -21.34 -4.20
C ASP A 157 26.85 -20.65 -4.15
N GLN A 158 27.67 -21.02 -3.15
CA GLN A 158 29.02 -20.47 -2.97
C GLN A 158 29.97 -20.73 -4.14
N SER A 159 29.69 -21.73 -5.00
CA SER A 159 30.47 -21.98 -6.22
C SER A 159 30.20 -20.94 -7.31
N GLY A 160 29.14 -20.14 -7.15
CA GLY A 160 28.68 -19.13 -8.12
C GLY A 160 27.98 -19.74 -9.34
N VAL A 161 27.62 -21.02 -9.27
CA VAL A 161 26.88 -21.70 -10.33
C VAL A 161 25.38 -21.50 -10.10
N ASP A 162 24.72 -20.92 -11.11
CA ASP A 162 23.27 -20.80 -11.13
C ASP A 162 22.63 -22.10 -11.62
N ARG A 163 21.56 -22.51 -10.98
CA ARG A 163 20.73 -23.64 -11.42
C ARG A 163 19.28 -23.42 -11.07
N VAL A 164 18.39 -23.98 -11.87
CA VAL A 164 16.98 -24.11 -11.52
C VAL A 164 16.87 -25.07 -10.33
N LEU A 165 16.34 -24.58 -9.22
CA LEU A 165 16.06 -25.40 -8.03
C LEU A 165 14.74 -26.14 -8.20
N VAL A 166 13.68 -25.41 -8.59
CA VAL A 166 12.35 -25.94 -8.89
C VAL A 166 11.65 -25.03 -9.91
N GLY A 167 10.91 -25.65 -10.81
CA GLY A 167 10.18 -24.94 -11.85
C GLY A 167 9.07 -25.79 -12.47
N PRO A 168 8.33 -25.24 -13.43
CA PRO A 168 7.29 -25.96 -14.14
C PRO A 168 7.84 -27.18 -14.88
N GLU A 169 7.07 -28.27 -14.93
CA GLU A 169 7.34 -29.41 -15.80
C GLU A 169 7.17 -29.01 -17.28
N ALA A 170 7.76 -29.79 -18.19
CA ALA A 170 7.81 -29.43 -19.60
C ALA A 170 6.42 -29.35 -20.27
N ASP A 171 5.41 -30.02 -19.74
CA ASP A 171 4.03 -30.07 -20.22
C ASP A 171 3.08 -29.16 -19.43
N GLU A 172 3.58 -28.43 -18.39
CA GLU A 172 2.77 -27.50 -17.64
C GLU A 172 2.47 -26.22 -18.45
N PRO A 173 1.26 -25.64 -18.29
CA PRO A 173 0.87 -24.39 -18.95
C PRO A 173 1.84 -23.24 -18.69
N ALA A 174 1.87 -22.28 -19.61
CA ALA A 174 2.70 -21.07 -19.48
C ALA A 174 2.32 -20.19 -18.26
N GLU A 175 1.13 -20.37 -17.75
CA GLU A 175 0.55 -19.69 -16.61
C GLU A 175 0.98 -20.29 -15.24
N VAL A 176 1.77 -21.35 -15.24
CA VAL A 176 2.32 -21.92 -14.01
C VAL A 176 3.67 -21.30 -13.69
N SER A 177 3.84 -20.85 -12.45
CA SER A 177 5.10 -20.28 -11.95
C SER A 177 5.43 -20.77 -10.55
N TRP A 178 6.72 -20.65 -10.18
CA TRP A 178 7.25 -20.99 -8.88
C TRP A 178 8.02 -19.83 -8.27
N GLY A 179 7.83 -19.60 -6.96
CA GLY A 179 8.55 -18.57 -6.22
C GLY A 179 8.03 -17.14 -6.38
N LEU A 180 6.90 -16.96 -7.07
CA LEU A 180 6.23 -15.67 -7.22
C LEU A 180 4.90 -15.64 -6.47
N ALA A 181 4.52 -14.48 -5.94
CA ALA A 181 3.18 -14.25 -5.42
C ALA A 181 2.18 -14.06 -6.59
N GLU A 182 0.96 -14.54 -6.43
CA GLU A 182 -0.15 -14.25 -7.34
C GLU A 182 -0.73 -12.84 -7.09
N PHE A 183 -1.61 -12.41 -8.00
CA PHE A 183 -2.20 -11.07 -8.00
C PHE A 183 -2.83 -10.68 -6.66
N ILE A 184 -3.71 -11.52 -6.09
CA ILE A 184 -4.43 -11.22 -4.85
C ILE A 184 -3.48 -11.07 -3.66
N ALA A 185 -2.51 -11.95 -3.52
CA ALA A 185 -1.52 -11.85 -2.44
C ALA A 185 -0.75 -10.53 -2.50
N ALA A 186 -0.32 -10.14 -3.71
CA ALA A 186 0.50 -8.96 -3.89
C ALA A 186 -0.30 -7.64 -3.78
N GLU A 187 -1.57 -7.61 -4.26
CA GLU A 187 -2.40 -6.40 -4.26
C GLU A 187 -3.15 -6.19 -2.96
N GLU A 188 -3.75 -7.26 -2.38
CA GLU A 188 -4.72 -7.14 -1.30
C GLU A 188 -4.23 -7.65 0.07
N LEU A 189 -3.16 -8.47 0.08
CA LEU A 189 -2.64 -9.08 1.31
C LEU A 189 -1.23 -8.60 1.68
N ASP A 190 -0.67 -7.62 0.96
CA ASP A 190 0.68 -7.08 1.14
C ASP A 190 1.80 -8.14 1.07
N ARG A 191 1.53 -9.32 0.47
CA ARG A 191 2.46 -10.42 0.33
C ARG A 191 3.02 -10.48 -1.10
N THR A 192 4.19 -9.88 -1.32
CA THR A 192 4.83 -9.77 -2.65
C THR A 192 5.85 -10.88 -2.95
N ARG A 193 6.07 -11.84 -2.03
CA ARG A 193 7.04 -12.92 -2.17
C ARG A 193 6.36 -14.30 -2.24
N GLY A 194 7.00 -15.22 -2.96
CA GLY A 194 6.50 -16.58 -3.13
C GLY A 194 7.44 -17.66 -2.60
N PHE A 195 8.52 -17.32 -1.87
CA PHE A 195 9.40 -18.29 -1.24
C PHE A 195 10.07 -17.77 0.03
N TRP A 196 10.43 -18.68 0.93
CA TRP A 196 11.00 -18.40 2.25
C TRP A 196 12.09 -19.40 2.58
N TRP A 197 13.26 -18.92 2.96
CA TRP A 197 14.33 -19.77 3.45
C TRP A 197 14.00 -20.35 4.81
N ALA A 198 14.40 -21.62 5.03
CA ALA A 198 14.52 -22.18 6.37
C ALA A 198 15.60 -21.43 7.16
N PRO A 199 15.49 -21.30 8.50
CA PRO A 199 16.49 -20.61 9.32
C PRO A 199 17.89 -21.18 9.24
N ASP A 200 18.03 -22.48 8.96
CA ASP A 200 19.32 -23.15 8.77
C ASP A 200 19.90 -22.99 7.34
N GLY A 201 19.08 -22.49 6.41
CA GLY A 201 19.46 -22.33 5.01
C GLY A 201 19.54 -23.62 4.21
N GLU A 202 19.02 -24.75 4.71
CA GLU A 202 19.13 -26.05 4.05
C GLU A 202 17.90 -26.41 3.17
N SER A 203 16.81 -25.65 3.30
CA SER A 203 15.60 -25.82 2.48
C SER A 203 14.83 -24.49 2.33
N LEU A 204 13.83 -24.50 1.46
CA LEU A 204 12.91 -23.39 1.23
C LEU A 204 11.47 -23.87 1.27
N LEU A 205 10.57 -23.02 1.78
CA LEU A 205 9.16 -23.11 1.48
C LEU A 205 8.90 -22.33 0.20
N VAL A 206 8.29 -22.95 -0.80
CA VAL A 206 8.11 -22.38 -2.13
C VAL A 206 6.66 -22.49 -2.57
N GLN A 207 6.10 -21.40 -3.05
CA GLN A 207 4.79 -21.35 -3.68
C GLN A 207 4.89 -21.76 -5.15
N ARG A 208 3.99 -22.65 -5.58
CA ARG A 208 3.62 -22.86 -6.97
C ARG A 208 2.28 -22.17 -7.20
N CYS A 209 2.21 -21.35 -8.22
CA CYS A 209 1.02 -20.64 -8.64
C CYS A 209 0.56 -21.14 -10.01
N ASP A 210 -0.74 -21.42 -10.16
CA ASP A 210 -1.36 -21.80 -11.42
C ASP A 210 -2.53 -20.85 -11.71
N GLU A 211 -2.34 -19.97 -12.68
CA GLU A 211 -3.31 -18.95 -13.10
C GLU A 211 -4.14 -19.37 -14.32
N THR A 212 -4.03 -20.62 -14.76
CA THR A 212 -4.67 -21.11 -16.02
C THR A 212 -6.18 -20.83 -16.04
N ALA A 213 -6.86 -21.02 -14.88
CA ALA A 213 -8.30 -20.82 -14.76
C ALA A 213 -8.72 -19.35 -14.54
N VAL A 214 -7.79 -18.46 -14.17
CA VAL A 214 -8.09 -17.05 -13.91
C VAL A 214 -8.49 -16.33 -15.19
N PRO A 215 -9.59 -15.55 -15.21
CA PRO A 215 -10.01 -14.80 -16.40
C PRO A 215 -8.91 -13.87 -16.92
N VAL A 216 -8.89 -13.69 -18.24
CA VAL A 216 -7.93 -12.80 -18.92
C VAL A 216 -8.59 -11.50 -19.30
N TRP A 217 -8.00 -10.40 -18.85
CA TRP A 217 -8.30 -9.07 -19.35
C TRP A 217 -7.27 -8.66 -20.41
N HIS A 218 -7.73 -7.91 -21.42
CA HIS A 218 -6.88 -7.42 -22.48
C HIS A 218 -6.73 -5.91 -22.34
N ILE A 219 -5.53 -5.46 -21.98
CA ILE A 219 -5.19 -4.04 -21.85
C ILE A 219 -4.51 -3.63 -23.15
N ALA A 220 -5.26 -2.92 -24.00
CA ALA A 220 -4.77 -2.42 -25.28
C ALA A 220 -4.18 -1.01 -25.12
N ASP A 221 -3.15 -0.70 -25.91
CA ASP A 221 -2.69 0.68 -26.09
C ASP A 221 -3.26 1.25 -27.41
N PRO A 222 -4.31 2.09 -27.33
CA PRO A 222 -4.92 2.66 -28.54
C PRO A 222 -4.01 3.61 -29.34
N LEU A 223 -2.89 4.10 -28.75
CA LEU A 223 -1.90 4.89 -29.48
C LEU A 223 -1.00 4.02 -30.35
N HIS A 224 -0.85 2.75 -29.99
CA HIS A 224 -0.02 1.77 -30.67
C HIS A 224 -0.85 0.55 -31.06
N PRO A 225 -1.82 0.69 -32.02
CA PRO A 225 -2.73 -0.38 -32.38
C PRO A 225 -2.03 -1.58 -33.05
N GLU A 226 -0.79 -1.40 -33.48
CA GLU A 226 0.08 -2.46 -34.03
C GLU A 226 0.69 -3.35 -32.90
N VAL A 227 0.64 -2.92 -31.66
CA VAL A 227 1.15 -3.69 -30.51
C VAL A 227 0.03 -4.58 -29.96
N ALA A 228 0.36 -5.85 -29.73
CA ALA A 228 -0.59 -6.79 -29.14
C ALA A 228 -0.99 -6.33 -27.73
N PRO A 229 -2.28 -6.47 -27.33
CA PRO A 229 -2.72 -6.14 -25.98
C PRO A 229 -1.98 -6.96 -24.91
N ILE A 230 -1.71 -6.32 -23.79
CA ILE A 230 -1.22 -7.04 -22.59
C ILE A 230 -2.34 -7.97 -22.11
N ARG A 231 -2.00 -9.24 -21.88
CA ARG A 231 -2.91 -10.23 -21.30
C ARG A 231 -2.69 -10.25 -19.79
N GLN A 232 -3.62 -9.66 -19.04
CA GLN A 232 -3.59 -9.63 -17.58
C GLN A 232 -4.53 -10.69 -17.03
N ARG A 233 -4.01 -11.63 -16.24
CA ARG A 233 -4.84 -12.52 -15.42
C ARG A 233 -5.41 -11.71 -14.26
N TYR A 234 -6.74 -11.62 -14.21
CA TYR A 234 -7.41 -10.77 -13.22
C TYR A 234 -8.61 -11.50 -12.60
N PRO A 235 -8.55 -11.87 -11.32
CA PRO A 235 -9.61 -12.59 -10.63
C PRO A 235 -10.71 -11.61 -10.16
N GLN A 236 -11.60 -11.20 -11.05
CA GLN A 236 -12.70 -10.31 -10.70
C GLN A 236 -13.72 -11.00 -9.79
N ALA A 237 -14.44 -10.23 -8.97
CA ALA A 237 -15.42 -10.75 -8.01
C ALA A 237 -16.40 -11.77 -8.63
N GLY A 238 -16.61 -12.89 -7.95
CA GLY A 238 -17.40 -14.03 -8.43
C GLY A 238 -16.69 -14.99 -9.37
N THR A 239 -15.43 -14.70 -9.77
CA THR A 239 -14.67 -15.62 -10.63
C THR A 239 -13.65 -16.45 -9.82
N VAL A 240 -12.89 -17.30 -10.48
CA VAL A 240 -11.88 -18.13 -9.83
C VAL A 240 -10.59 -17.38 -9.59
N ASN A 241 -9.93 -17.64 -8.46
CA ASN A 241 -8.58 -17.19 -8.14
C ASN A 241 -7.51 -18.12 -8.73
N ALA A 242 -6.26 -17.71 -8.68
CA ALA A 242 -5.12 -18.55 -8.94
C ALA A 242 -5.11 -19.74 -7.96
N SER A 243 -4.75 -20.92 -8.45
CA SER A 243 -4.54 -22.09 -7.59
C SER A 243 -3.13 -22.04 -7.00
N VAL A 244 -3.05 -21.96 -5.68
CA VAL A 244 -1.79 -21.89 -4.93
C VAL A 244 -1.53 -23.22 -4.24
N SER A 245 -0.32 -23.77 -4.41
CA SER A 245 0.20 -24.86 -3.62
C SER A 245 1.56 -24.52 -3.02
N LEU A 246 1.89 -25.15 -1.90
CA LEU A 246 3.14 -24.91 -1.18
C LEU A 246 3.96 -26.20 -1.11
N HIS A 247 5.27 -26.05 -1.16
CA HIS A 247 6.22 -27.16 -1.13
C HIS A 247 7.42 -26.81 -0.25
N ILE A 248 7.88 -27.76 0.57
CA ILE A 248 9.25 -27.72 1.08
C ILE A 248 10.14 -28.20 -0.04
N VAL A 249 11.16 -27.43 -0.36
CA VAL A 249 12.12 -27.73 -1.42
C VAL A 249 13.52 -27.75 -0.82
N ASP A 250 14.17 -28.90 -0.86
CA ASP A 250 15.55 -29.07 -0.41
C ASP A 250 16.54 -28.54 -1.44
N LEU A 251 17.79 -28.29 -1.03
CA LEU A 251 18.78 -27.72 -1.92
C LEU A 251 19.17 -28.65 -3.10
N ASP A 252 18.85 -29.92 -3.08
CA ASP A 252 19.01 -30.83 -4.21
C ASP A 252 17.85 -30.81 -5.22
N GLY A 253 16.79 -30.03 -4.93
CA GLY A 253 15.60 -29.89 -5.75
C GLY A 253 14.49 -30.91 -5.42
N SER A 254 14.70 -31.78 -4.46
CA SER A 254 13.64 -32.66 -3.95
C SER A 254 12.55 -31.82 -3.28
N ARG A 255 11.28 -32.24 -3.43
CA ARG A 255 10.14 -31.42 -2.99
C ARG A 255 9.11 -32.25 -2.23
N THR A 256 8.65 -31.73 -1.11
CA THR A 256 7.56 -32.29 -0.29
C THR A 256 6.36 -31.35 -0.37
N PRO A 257 5.23 -31.74 -0.97
CA PRO A 257 4.04 -30.90 -1.02
C PRO A 257 3.42 -30.75 0.36
N LEU A 258 2.85 -29.56 0.64
CA LEU A 258 2.11 -29.29 1.87
C LEU A 258 0.61 -29.57 1.68
N ASP A 259 0.04 -30.31 2.64
CA ASP A 259 -1.41 -30.46 2.74
C ASP A 259 -1.99 -29.37 3.67
N TRP A 260 -2.39 -28.23 3.09
CA TRP A 260 -2.98 -27.11 3.82
C TRP A 260 -4.42 -26.80 3.41
N THR A 261 -4.90 -27.36 2.31
CA THR A 261 -6.24 -27.13 1.77
C THR A 261 -7.27 -28.14 2.27
N SER A 262 -6.85 -29.20 2.97
CA SER A 262 -7.73 -30.24 3.51
C SER A 262 -8.66 -29.68 4.59
N THR A 263 -9.97 -29.60 4.29
CA THR A 263 -10.94 -28.80 5.04
C THR A 263 -12.15 -29.58 5.53
N THR A 264 -12.03 -30.87 5.80
CA THR A 264 -13.13 -31.70 6.33
C THR A 264 -13.75 -31.15 7.62
N GLU A 265 -13.06 -30.26 8.34
CA GLU A 265 -13.51 -29.68 9.60
C GLU A 265 -14.22 -28.31 9.45
N LEU A 266 -14.22 -27.68 8.25
CA LEU A 266 -14.66 -26.29 8.05
C LEU A 266 -16.12 -26.14 7.58
N GLY A 267 -16.94 -27.18 7.71
CA GLY A 267 -18.34 -27.08 7.31
C GLY A 267 -18.56 -26.82 5.82
N GLY A 268 -17.56 -27.15 4.96
CA GLY A 268 -17.60 -26.97 3.52
C GLY A 268 -16.87 -25.72 3.00
N SER A 269 -16.34 -24.87 3.87
CA SER A 269 -15.50 -23.74 3.46
C SER A 269 -14.08 -24.22 3.19
N VAL A 270 -13.41 -23.63 2.18
CA VAL A 270 -12.04 -23.95 1.77
C VAL A 270 -11.13 -22.81 2.20
N LEU A 271 -9.94 -23.14 2.72
CA LEU A 271 -8.85 -22.16 2.88
C LEU A 271 -8.31 -21.87 1.48
N GLU A 272 -8.43 -20.63 1.03
CA GLU A 272 -8.14 -20.25 -0.36
C GLU A 272 -6.95 -19.31 -0.45
N TYR A 273 -6.82 -18.38 0.49
CA TYR A 273 -5.76 -17.38 0.46
C TYR A 273 -4.63 -17.72 1.42
N LEU A 274 -3.40 -17.77 0.91
CA LEU A 274 -2.19 -17.73 1.73
C LEU A 274 -1.87 -16.25 2.00
N ALA A 275 -2.15 -15.80 3.23
CA ALA A 275 -1.97 -14.40 3.60
C ALA A 275 -0.56 -14.08 4.10
N GLU A 276 0.01 -14.92 4.96
CA GLU A 276 1.34 -14.68 5.53
C GLU A 276 2.06 -16.01 5.83
N VAL A 277 3.39 -15.96 5.79
CA VAL A 277 4.28 -17.04 6.20
C VAL A 277 5.33 -16.51 7.15
N ASP A 278 5.43 -17.07 8.34
CA ASP A 278 6.54 -16.86 9.26
C ASP A 278 7.36 -18.15 9.40
N TRP A 279 8.62 -18.10 8.99
CA TRP A 279 9.56 -19.20 9.20
C TRP A 279 10.78 -18.69 10.00
N SER A 280 10.52 -18.11 11.16
CA SER A 280 11.58 -17.66 12.09
C SER A 280 12.01 -18.74 13.09
N GLY A 281 11.23 -19.80 13.24
CA GLY A 281 11.49 -20.94 14.11
C GLY A 281 11.75 -22.22 13.32
N SER A 282 11.84 -23.36 14.03
CA SER A 282 12.06 -24.68 13.43
C SER A 282 10.90 -25.17 12.55
N ARG A 283 9.70 -24.63 12.74
CA ARG A 283 8.49 -24.97 11.98
C ARG A 283 7.84 -23.70 11.44
N PRO A 284 7.56 -23.65 10.13
CA PRO A 284 6.85 -22.51 9.56
C PRO A 284 5.42 -22.39 10.10
N LEU A 285 4.94 -21.16 10.20
CA LEU A 285 3.54 -20.81 10.43
C LEU A 285 2.95 -20.25 9.13
N LEU A 286 1.75 -20.72 8.79
CA LEU A 286 0.95 -20.22 7.66
C LEU A 286 -0.28 -19.52 8.21
N ALA A 287 -0.56 -18.29 7.77
CA ALA A 287 -1.84 -17.63 7.95
C ALA A 287 -2.68 -17.83 6.69
N LEU A 288 -3.80 -18.52 6.82
CA LEU A 288 -4.64 -18.95 5.72
C LEU A 288 -6.07 -18.43 5.92
N LEU A 289 -6.66 -17.84 4.88
CA LEU A 289 -8.02 -17.30 4.93
C LEU A 289 -8.97 -18.12 4.06
N THR A 290 -10.21 -18.24 4.51
CA THR A 290 -11.33 -18.63 3.63
C THR A 290 -11.59 -17.52 2.62
N ARG A 291 -12.24 -17.83 1.49
CA ARG A 291 -12.55 -16.86 0.44
C ARG A 291 -13.38 -15.68 0.95
N ASP A 292 -14.36 -15.93 1.81
CA ASP A 292 -15.16 -14.88 2.46
C ASP A 292 -14.45 -14.13 3.59
N GLN A 293 -13.19 -14.56 3.89
CA GLN A 293 -12.29 -14.01 4.90
C GLN A 293 -12.86 -13.95 6.31
N ARG A 294 -13.96 -14.67 6.58
CA ARG A 294 -14.56 -14.75 7.93
C ARG A 294 -13.84 -15.70 8.86
N ARG A 295 -12.97 -16.54 8.30
CA ARG A 295 -12.14 -17.47 9.06
C ARG A 295 -10.70 -17.37 8.59
N MET A 296 -9.79 -17.24 9.56
CA MET A 296 -8.36 -17.38 9.37
C MET A 296 -7.86 -18.55 10.21
N GLU A 297 -7.12 -19.46 9.62
CA GLU A 297 -6.36 -20.47 10.35
C GLU A 297 -4.88 -20.15 10.33
N ILE A 298 -4.27 -20.22 11.51
CA ILE A 298 -2.82 -20.28 11.64
C ILE A 298 -2.46 -21.75 11.78
N ARG A 299 -1.68 -22.25 10.81
CA ARG A 299 -1.26 -23.65 10.77
C ARG A 299 0.24 -23.77 10.91
N GLU A 300 0.70 -24.75 11.68
CA GLU A 300 2.10 -25.11 11.80
C GLU A 300 2.43 -26.24 10.81
N VAL A 301 3.58 -26.13 10.15
CA VAL A 301 4.03 -27.10 9.13
C VAL A 301 5.04 -28.07 9.72
N ASP A 302 4.83 -29.36 9.51
CA ASP A 302 5.86 -30.38 9.67
C ASP A 302 6.68 -30.46 8.37
N VAL A 303 7.91 -29.95 8.41
CA VAL A 303 8.76 -29.80 7.22
C VAL A 303 9.19 -31.14 6.61
N THR A 304 9.13 -32.23 7.37
CA THR A 304 9.54 -33.57 6.90
C THR A 304 8.43 -34.26 6.12
N SER A 305 7.19 -34.14 6.60
CA SER A 305 6.05 -34.84 6.01
C SER A 305 5.17 -33.96 5.13
N GLY A 306 5.31 -32.62 5.19
CA GLY A 306 4.42 -31.66 4.55
C GLY A 306 3.05 -31.55 5.23
N ALA A 307 2.81 -32.29 6.32
CA ALA A 307 1.55 -32.18 7.05
C ALA A 307 1.42 -30.84 7.75
N THR A 308 0.21 -30.30 7.77
CA THR A 308 -0.07 -29.05 8.48
C THR A 308 -1.07 -29.26 9.61
N THR A 309 -0.85 -28.62 10.75
CA THR A 309 -1.71 -28.73 11.94
C THR A 309 -2.25 -27.34 12.30
N PRO A 310 -3.57 -27.16 12.46
CA PRO A 310 -4.11 -25.90 12.93
C PRO A 310 -3.70 -25.65 14.38
N VAL A 311 -3.04 -24.53 14.64
CA VAL A 311 -2.64 -24.09 15.99
C VAL A 311 -3.57 -23.01 16.54
N ARG A 312 -4.25 -22.28 15.64
CA ARG A 312 -5.23 -21.26 16.00
C ARG A 312 -6.21 -21.03 14.87
N ALA A 313 -7.51 -20.91 15.20
CA ALA A 313 -8.52 -20.38 14.31
C ALA A 313 -9.06 -19.07 14.87
N LEU A 314 -9.18 -18.07 14.02
CA LEU A 314 -9.84 -16.79 14.27
C LEU A 314 -11.08 -16.73 13.40
N VAL A 315 -12.19 -16.29 13.97
CA VAL A 315 -13.48 -16.18 13.26
C VAL A 315 -14.13 -14.83 13.56
N ASP A 316 -14.70 -14.22 12.54
CA ASP A 316 -15.44 -12.97 12.67
C ASP A 316 -16.66 -13.00 11.71
N ASP A 317 -17.78 -12.44 12.14
CA ASP A 317 -19.01 -12.40 11.33
C ASP A 317 -18.89 -11.50 10.09
N SER A 318 -17.92 -10.59 10.07
CA SER A 318 -17.64 -9.69 8.95
C SER A 318 -16.44 -10.17 8.15
N TRP A 319 -15.26 -10.05 8.72
CA TRP A 319 -13.98 -10.61 8.24
C TRP A 319 -12.95 -10.58 9.35
N VAL A 320 -11.98 -11.49 9.28
CA VAL A 320 -10.79 -11.49 10.12
C VAL A 320 -9.76 -10.56 9.50
N GLU A 321 -9.31 -9.57 10.26
CA GLU A 321 -8.31 -8.63 9.80
C GLU A 321 -6.89 -9.19 9.99
N LEU A 322 -6.04 -9.00 8.99
CA LEU A 322 -4.62 -9.30 9.08
C LEU A 322 -3.90 -8.22 9.89
N LEU A 323 -3.04 -8.65 10.79
CA LEU A 323 -2.17 -7.72 11.52
C LEU A 323 -0.72 -7.93 11.03
N PRO A 324 -0.16 -7.01 10.24
CA PRO A 324 1.18 -7.14 9.68
C PRO A 324 2.25 -7.47 10.73
N GLY A 325 3.12 -8.43 10.40
CA GLY A 325 4.14 -8.94 11.31
C GLY A 325 3.64 -10.03 12.27
N THR A 326 2.43 -10.57 12.04
CA THR A 326 1.89 -11.76 12.69
C THR A 326 1.31 -12.72 11.65
N PRO A 327 1.24 -14.05 11.92
CA PRO A 327 1.60 -14.73 13.19
C PRO A 327 3.11 -14.82 13.40
N ARG A 328 3.56 -15.00 14.66
CA ARG A 328 4.95 -15.30 15.02
C ARG A 328 5.02 -16.19 16.26
N ARG A 329 6.14 -16.89 16.42
CA ARG A 329 6.49 -17.52 17.69
C ARG A 329 7.31 -16.56 18.55
N THR A 330 6.98 -16.46 19.83
CA THR A 330 7.83 -15.82 20.85
C THR A 330 8.95 -16.78 21.27
N SER A 331 10.01 -16.29 21.90
CA SER A 331 11.17 -17.12 22.32
C SER A 331 10.78 -18.26 23.27
N ASP A 332 9.70 -18.12 24.04
CA ASP A 332 9.13 -19.18 24.88
C ASP A 332 8.15 -20.12 24.13
N GLY A 333 8.09 -20.01 22.79
CA GLY A 333 7.32 -20.89 21.92
C GLY A 333 5.83 -20.56 21.78
N ARG A 334 5.32 -19.51 22.47
CA ARG A 334 3.91 -19.10 22.38
C ARG A 334 3.58 -18.45 21.05
N LEU A 335 2.34 -18.61 20.60
CA LEU A 335 1.84 -18.00 19.37
C LEU A 335 1.43 -16.53 19.61
N LEU A 336 2.08 -15.61 18.93
CA LEU A 336 1.69 -14.20 18.83
C LEU A 336 0.82 -13.99 17.61
N HIS A 337 -0.36 -13.38 17.80
CA HIS A 337 -1.28 -13.06 16.70
C HIS A 337 -2.10 -11.81 16.98
N GLY A 338 -2.70 -11.23 15.93
CA GLY A 338 -3.70 -10.18 16.05
C GLY A 338 -5.03 -10.72 16.58
N LEU A 339 -5.77 -9.87 17.29
CA LEU A 339 -7.11 -10.16 17.79
C LEU A 339 -7.95 -8.89 17.81
N ASP A 340 -9.11 -8.91 17.16
CA ASP A 340 -10.12 -7.88 17.25
C ASP A 340 -11.04 -8.17 18.43
N GLU A 341 -11.11 -7.27 19.42
CA GLU A 341 -11.94 -7.40 20.60
C GLU A 341 -12.76 -6.12 20.83
N GLY A 342 -14.05 -6.18 20.46
CA GLY A 342 -14.95 -5.03 20.49
C GLY A 342 -14.47 -3.91 19.56
N GLU A 343 -14.08 -2.78 20.12
CA GLU A 343 -13.59 -1.62 19.36
C GLU A 343 -12.04 -1.58 19.23
N THR A 344 -11.33 -2.60 19.72
CA THR A 344 -9.87 -2.55 19.81
C THR A 344 -9.20 -3.69 19.06
N ARG A 345 -8.28 -3.35 18.15
CA ARG A 345 -7.36 -4.31 17.52
C ARG A 345 -6.15 -4.50 18.44
N ARG A 346 -5.99 -5.70 18.95
CA ARG A 346 -5.05 -6.07 20.02
C ARG A 346 -4.06 -7.12 19.54
N LEU A 347 -2.98 -7.31 20.32
CA LEU A 347 -2.12 -8.48 20.24
C LEU A 347 -2.46 -9.47 21.35
N ALA A 348 -2.43 -10.75 21.00
CA ALA A 348 -2.66 -11.88 21.90
C ALA A 348 -1.51 -12.88 21.83
N ARG A 349 -1.23 -13.56 22.95
CA ARG A 349 -0.33 -14.72 23.06
C ARG A 349 -1.15 -15.96 23.41
N ASP A 350 -1.11 -17.00 22.58
CA ASP A 350 -1.95 -18.20 22.71
C ASP A 350 -3.45 -17.88 22.91
N GLY A 351 -3.90 -16.74 22.37
CA GLY A 351 -5.27 -16.25 22.49
C GLY A 351 -5.56 -15.34 23.67
N GLU A 352 -4.60 -15.16 24.59
CA GLU A 352 -4.75 -14.23 25.72
C GLU A 352 -4.26 -12.83 25.33
N PRO A 353 -5.16 -11.82 25.23
CA PRO A 353 -4.80 -10.49 24.82
C PRO A 353 -4.03 -9.76 25.94
N PHE A 354 -2.84 -9.26 25.63
CA PHE A 354 -1.98 -8.55 26.59
C PHE A 354 -1.90 -7.04 26.36
N THR A 355 -2.24 -6.52 25.18
CA THR A 355 -2.25 -5.08 24.96
C THR A 355 -3.54 -4.45 25.51
N PRO A 356 -3.51 -3.18 25.98
CA PRO A 356 -4.68 -2.57 26.61
C PRO A 356 -5.80 -2.28 25.61
N ARG A 357 -7.05 -2.27 26.10
CA ARG A 357 -8.19 -1.78 25.33
C ARG A 357 -8.05 -0.29 25.04
N GLY A 358 -8.53 0.14 23.86
CA GLY A 358 -8.46 1.53 23.40
C GLY A 358 -7.15 1.89 22.67
N LEU A 359 -6.10 1.06 22.75
CA LEU A 359 -4.87 1.22 21.96
C LEU A 359 -4.91 0.32 20.74
N GLN A 360 -5.11 0.90 19.56
CA GLN A 360 -5.10 0.14 18.29
C GLN A 360 -3.68 -0.26 17.92
N VAL A 361 -3.43 -1.55 17.69
CA VAL A 361 -2.16 -2.03 17.13
C VAL A 361 -2.30 -2.06 15.60
N ARG A 362 -1.30 -1.55 14.88
CA ARG A 362 -1.28 -1.52 13.41
C ARG A 362 -0.35 -2.56 12.79
N SER A 363 0.79 -2.81 13.40
CA SER A 363 1.76 -3.80 12.92
C SER A 363 2.75 -4.16 14.02
N VAL A 364 3.36 -5.34 13.92
CA VAL A 364 4.48 -5.78 14.74
C VAL A 364 5.77 -5.59 13.97
N LEU A 365 6.74 -4.88 14.57
CA LEU A 365 8.06 -4.66 13.97
C LEU A 365 9.07 -5.69 14.48
N ARG A 366 9.02 -5.99 15.78
CA ARG A 366 9.95 -6.93 16.40
C ARG A 366 9.32 -7.59 17.63
N VAL A 367 9.68 -8.85 17.84
CA VAL A 367 9.32 -9.61 19.05
C VAL A 367 10.60 -9.86 19.86
N ASP A 368 10.60 -9.43 21.10
CA ASP A 368 11.67 -9.68 22.10
C ASP A 368 11.18 -10.70 23.14
N ASP A 369 12.03 -11.14 24.07
CA ASP A 369 11.70 -12.14 25.08
C ASP A 369 10.53 -11.74 26.00
N THR A 370 10.36 -10.45 26.27
CA THR A 370 9.37 -9.95 27.23
C THR A 370 8.41 -8.92 26.66
N SER A 371 8.59 -8.54 25.39
CA SER A 371 7.83 -7.44 24.79
C SER A 371 7.81 -7.53 23.27
N VAL A 372 6.95 -6.70 22.68
CA VAL A 372 6.86 -6.47 21.25
C VAL A 372 7.12 -5.00 20.97
N VAL A 373 7.89 -4.67 19.95
CA VAL A 373 7.90 -3.31 19.36
C VAL A 373 6.90 -3.29 18.23
N ALA A 374 5.95 -2.36 18.30
CA ALA A 374 4.82 -2.28 17.39
C ALA A 374 4.52 -0.84 16.97
N SER A 375 3.83 -0.71 15.83
CA SER A 375 3.17 0.52 15.43
C SER A 375 1.77 0.55 16.04
N VAL A 376 1.41 1.65 16.69
CA VAL A 376 0.13 1.82 17.41
C VAL A 376 -0.51 3.17 17.10
N VAL A 377 -1.82 3.27 17.35
CA VAL A 377 -2.59 4.53 17.25
C VAL A 377 -2.92 5.01 18.66
N PRO A 378 -2.10 5.88 19.27
CA PRO A 378 -2.37 6.40 20.61
C PRO A 378 -3.47 7.46 20.64
N ARG A 379 -3.71 8.14 19.49
CA ARG A 379 -4.75 9.14 19.27
C ARG A 379 -5.22 9.06 17.83
N VAL A 380 -6.46 9.42 17.57
CA VAL A 380 -6.99 9.54 16.21
C VAL A 380 -6.07 10.41 15.34
N ALA A 381 -5.81 9.98 14.11
CA ALA A 381 -4.93 10.62 13.13
C ALA A 381 -3.41 10.59 13.47
N SER A 382 -2.98 9.97 14.58
CA SER A 382 -1.56 9.79 14.89
C SER A 382 -1.13 8.33 14.80
N VAL A 383 0.16 8.12 14.62
CA VAL A 383 0.80 6.80 14.64
C VAL A 383 2.09 6.91 15.44
N SER A 384 2.30 6.01 16.39
CA SER A 384 3.51 5.97 17.20
C SER A 384 4.13 4.58 17.20
N LEU A 385 5.43 4.54 17.44
CA LEU A 385 6.11 3.30 17.82
C LEU A 385 5.98 3.11 19.32
N ALA A 386 5.70 1.89 19.76
CA ALA A 386 5.56 1.54 21.16
C ALA A 386 6.22 0.20 21.46
N ARG A 387 6.73 0.08 22.68
CA ARG A 387 7.08 -1.19 23.32
C ARG A 387 5.88 -1.66 24.12
N LEU A 388 5.41 -2.85 23.83
CA LEU A 388 4.24 -3.48 24.45
C LEU A 388 4.73 -4.70 25.24
N GLY A 389 4.77 -4.59 26.55
CA GLY A 389 5.18 -5.68 27.46
C GLY A 389 4.15 -6.80 27.49
N PHE A 390 4.60 -8.05 27.63
CA PHE A 390 3.69 -9.19 27.81
C PHE A 390 2.97 -9.14 29.16
N ASP A 391 3.39 -8.27 30.08
CA ASP A 391 2.73 -7.93 31.34
C ASP A 391 1.64 -6.83 31.19
N GLY A 392 1.42 -6.34 29.96
CA GLY A 392 0.47 -5.27 29.67
C GLY A 392 1.05 -3.85 29.71
N ALA A 393 2.33 -3.68 30.04
CA ALA A 393 2.98 -2.37 30.07
C ALA A 393 3.08 -1.77 28.65
N VAL A 394 2.87 -0.45 28.54
CA VAL A 394 3.00 0.30 27.29
C VAL A 394 3.99 1.43 27.48
N THR A 395 5.02 1.47 26.63
CA THR A 395 5.99 2.56 26.56
C THR A 395 6.02 3.12 25.14
N LEU A 396 5.60 4.36 24.95
CA LEU A 396 5.72 5.03 23.65
C LEU A 396 7.20 5.32 23.37
N LEU A 397 7.65 4.98 22.18
CA LEU A 397 9.02 5.15 21.70
C LEU A 397 9.16 6.35 20.75
N SER A 398 8.05 6.96 20.35
CA SER A 398 7.99 8.16 19.52
C SER A 398 6.91 9.12 20.03
N ASP A 399 6.99 10.40 19.62
CA ASP A 399 6.01 11.42 19.98
C ASP A 399 4.61 11.05 19.47
N PRO A 400 3.59 10.97 20.34
CA PRO A 400 2.22 10.64 19.96
C PRO A 400 1.47 11.77 19.24
N ALA A 401 2.06 12.94 19.07
CA ALA A 401 1.41 14.06 18.40
C ALA A 401 1.46 13.98 16.87
N GLY A 402 2.36 13.18 16.30
CA GLY A 402 2.58 13.07 14.88
C GLY A 402 2.40 11.66 14.33
N VAL A 403 3.14 11.36 13.28
CA VAL A 403 3.16 10.08 12.58
C VAL A 403 4.59 9.55 12.57
N ALA A 404 4.81 8.42 13.22
CA ALA A 404 6.09 7.73 13.28
C ALA A 404 6.02 6.38 12.58
N THR A 405 7.06 6.08 11.80
CA THR A 405 7.39 4.75 11.28
C THR A 405 8.85 4.44 11.64
N GLY A 406 9.30 3.20 11.52
CA GLY A 406 10.70 2.91 11.82
C GLY A 406 11.06 1.44 11.78
N ALA A 407 12.30 1.14 12.19
CA ALA A 407 12.87 -0.19 12.27
C ALA A 407 13.67 -0.38 13.57
N VAL A 408 13.83 -1.62 14.00
CA VAL A 408 14.47 -1.97 15.28
C VAL A 408 15.41 -3.15 15.08
N GLY A 409 16.62 -3.07 15.63
CA GLY A 409 17.58 -4.16 15.73
C GLY A 409 18.48 -4.00 16.95
N GLY A 410 18.74 -5.07 17.71
CA GLY A 410 19.47 -4.95 18.98
C GLY A 410 18.85 -3.93 19.92
N SER A 411 19.64 -2.98 20.39
CA SER A 411 19.22 -1.81 21.17
C SER A 411 18.94 -0.57 20.31
N THR A 412 19.11 -0.67 18.97
CA THR A 412 18.95 0.48 18.07
C THR A 412 17.53 0.56 17.52
N LEU A 413 16.94 1.74 17.68
CA LEU A 413 15.67 2.16 17.09
C LEU A 413 15.93 3.28 16.08
N VAL A 414 15.45 3.10 14.86
CA VAL A 414 15.36 4.16 13.84
C VAL A 414 13.93 4.61 13.75
N THR A 415 13.69 5.91 13.85
CA THR A 415 12.35 6.49 13.77
C THR A 415 12.31 7.55 12.69
N GLN A 416 11.38 7.42 11.75
CA GLN A 416 10.98 8.48 10.83
C GLN A 416 9.74 9.17 11.37
N TYR A 417 9.87 10.45 11.70
CA TYR A 417 8.81 11.22 12.33
C TYR A 417 8.38 12.38 11.45
N ARG A 418 7.07 12.57 11.34
CA ARG A 418 6.38 13.66 10.62
C ARG A 418 5.37 14.30 11.57
N SER A 419 5.17 15.61 11.42
CA SER A 419 4.20 16.33 12.23
C SER A 419 3.38 17.32 11.38
N LEU A 420 2.46 18.01 12.02
CA LEU A 420 1.69 19.09 11.42
C LEU A 420 2.40 20.45 11.47
N SER A 421 3.56 20.55 12.15
CA SER A 421 4.30 21.81 12.32
C SER A 421 5.05 22.24 11.05
N ASP A 422 5.54 21.25 10.30
CA ASP A 422 6.30 21.47 9.07
C ASP A 422 6.24 20.23 8.14
N PHE A 423 6.75 20.37 6.92
CA PHE A 423 6.77 19.28 5.92
C PHE A 423 8.00 18.37 6.04
N THR A 424 8.81 18.52 7.08
CA THR A 424 10.06 17.75 7.23
C THR A 424 9.79 16.34 7.76
N THR A 425 10.40 15.33 7.13
CA THR A 425 10.52 13.99 7.71
C THR A 425 11.87 13.90 8.40
N ARG A 426 11.88 13.67 9.71
CA ARG A 426 13.10 13.51 10.51
C ARG A 426 13.39 12.04 10.74
N THR A 427 14.58 11.57 10.35
CA THR A 427 15.03 10.20 10.59
C THR A 427 16.06 10.21 11.72
N SER A 428 15.65 9.77 12.91
CA SER A 428 16.46 9.74 14.11
C SER A 428 16.91 8.32 14.42
N VAL A 429 18.14 8.17 14.91
CA VAL A 429 18.72 6.91 15.38
C VAL A 429 18.97 7.01 16.87
N VAL A 430 18.45 6.05 17.65
CA VAL A 430 18.62 5.95 19.08
C VAL A 430 19.18 4.57 19.41
N ASN A 431 20.22 4.49 20.23
CA ASN A 431 20.79 3.23 20.71
C ASN A 431 20.61 3.14 22.23
N GLY A 432 19.77 2.22 22.67
CA GLY A 432 19.32 2.17 24.07
C GLY A 432 18.60 3.46 24.47
N ALA A 433 19.13 4.17 25.45
CA ALA A 433 18.60 5.48 25.89
C ALA A 433 19.36 6.68 25.29
N GLN A 434 20.36 6.45 24.44
CA GLN A 434 21.24 7.49 23.91
C GLN A 434 20.90 7.83 22.45
N ALA A 435 20.85 9.13 22.14
CA ALA A 435 20.79 9.56 20.75
C ALA A 435 22.09 9.16 20.03
N ALA A 436 21.95 8.40 18.94
CA ALA A 436 23.06 7.92 18.12
C ALA A 436 23.20 8.70 16.80
N GLY A 437 22.36 9.72 16.58
CA GLY A 437 22.44 10.62 15.44
C GLY A 437 21.17 10.67 14.61
N THR A 438 21.34 11.11 13.36
CA THR A 438 20.28 11.24 12.37
C THR A 438 20.77 10.77 11.03
N ILE A 439 19.90 10.13 10.25
CA ILE A 439 20.16 9.83 8.85
C ILE A 439 19.63 11.02 8.02
N ALA A 440 20.45 11.54 7.12
CA ALA A 440 20.13 12.73 6.36
C ALA A 440 18.93 12.51 5.42
N GLY A 441 17.96 13.41 5.48
CA GLY A 441 16.92 13.55 4.47
C GLY A 441 17.34 14.62 3.45
N LEU A 442 17.34 14.26 2.17
CA LEU A 442 17.74 15.14 1.05
C LEU A 442 16.51 15.64 0.27
N ALA A 443 15.31 15.49 0.84
CA ALA A 443 14.07 15.87 0.18
C ALA A 443 13.95 17.40 0.02
N GLU A 444 13.41 17.81 -1.13
CA GLU A 444 13.03 19.20 -1.37
C GLU A 444 11.92 19.64 -0.40
N GLN A 445 11.86 20.92 -0.12
CA GLN A 445 10.81 21.48 0.71
C GLN A 445 9.66 22.03 -0.16
N PRO A 446 8.41 21.72 0.16
CA PRO A 446 7.26 22.27 -0.56
C PRO A 446 7.20 23.78 -0.44
N PRO A 447 6.97 24.53 -1.53
CA PRO A 447 6.77 25.98 -1.50
C PRO A 447 5.34 26.34 -1.07
N LEU A 448 4.88 25.78 0.04
CA LEU A 448 3.53 25.94 0.58
C LEU A 448 3.57 26.26 2.07
N ALA A 449 2.57 27.01 2.53
CA ALA A 449 2.29 27.19 3.94
C ALA A 449 0.96 26.51 4.29
N LEU A 450 0.98 25.61 5.27
CA LEU A 450 -0.21 24.87 5.67
C LEU A 450 -1.15 25.76 6.51
N SER A 451 -2.33 26.08 5.96
CA SER A 451 -3.40 26.86 6.64
C SER A 451 -4.58 25.92 6.93
N ARG A 452 -4.57 25.31 8.11
CA ARG A 452 -5.50 24.24 8.45
C ARG A 452 -6.15 24.37 9.82
N VAL A 453 -7.30 23.71 9.97
CA VAL A 453 -7.94 23.41 11.26
C VAL A 453 -8.28 21.92 11.28
N SER A 454 -7.81 21.19 12.28
CA SER A 454 -8.17 19.77 12.50
C SER A 454 -9.25 19.64 13.57
N LEU A 455 -10.28 18.85 13.29
CA LEU A 455 -11.51 18.74 14.08
C LEU A 455 -11.98 17.28 14.11
N GLN A 456 -12.85 16.98 15.06
CA GLN A 456 -13.76 15.85 15.02
C GLN A 456 -15.17 16.40 14.98
N VAL A 457 -16.00 16.00 14.01
CA VAL A 457 -17.31 16.59 13.76
C VAL A 457 -18.37 15.51 13.47
N GLY A 458 -19.64 15.89 13.60
CA GLY A 458 -20.76 15.02 13.36
C GLY A 458 -21.04 14.03 14.50
N ALA A 459 -22.10 13.24 14.34
CA ALA A 459 -22.58 12.31 15.36
C ALA A 459 -21.60 11.17 15.66
N ARG A 460 -20.69 10.90 14.73
CA ARG A 460 -19.67 9.82 14.84
C ARG A 460 -18.25 10.33 15.05
N ASP A 461 -18.08 11.61 15.41
CA ASP A 461 -16.75 12.22 15.59
C ASP A 461 -15.82 11.97 14.39
N TYR A 462 -16.26 12.31 13.17
CA TYR A 462 -15.48 12.12 11.95
C TYR A 462 -14.20 12.94 12.00
N PRO A 463 -13.02 12.31 11.88
CA PRO A 463 -11.77 13.03 11.76
C PRO A 463 -11.80 13.91 10.50
N THR A 464 -11.53 15.19 10.67
CA THR A 464 -11.69 16.18 9.61
C THR A 464 -10.57 17.22 9.66
N THR A 465 -10.02 17.56 8.50
CA THR A 465 -9.11 18.70 8.33
C THR A 465 -9.70 19.65 7.31
N VAL A 466 -9.88 20.91 7.72
CA VAL A 466 -10.31 22.00 6.86
C VAL A 466 -9.08 22.83 6.50
N LEU A 467 -8.87 23.07 5.21
CA LEU A 467 -7.77 23.86 4.68
C LEU A 467 -8.34 25.13 4.03
N PHE A 468 -7.78 26.26 4.41
CA PHE A 468 -8.11 27.56 3.83
C PHE A 468 -6.98 28.01 2.90
N PRO A 469 -7.26 28.91 1.91
CA PRO A 469 -6.19 29.54 1.15
C PRO A 469 -5.18 30.22 2.06
N SER A 470 -3.91 30.20 1.69
CA SER A 470 -2.86 30.93 2.39
C SER A 470 -3.23 32.42 2.47
N GLY A 471 -3.24 32.98 3.68
CA GLY A 471 -3.64 34.39 3.90
C GLY A 471 -5.14 34.64 3.94
N HIS A 472 -6.01 33.64 3.89
CA HIS A 472 -7.44 33.82 4.15
C HIS A 472 -7.67 34.24 5.61
N ALA A 473 -8.37 35.37 5.80
CA ALA A 473 -8.80 35.79 7.13
C ALA A 473 -10.21 35.19 7.42
N PRO A 474 -10.40 34.52 8.55
CA PRO A 474 -11.70 33.93 8.91
C PRO A 474 -12.82 34.98 8.87
N GLY A 475 -13.96 34.63 8.25
CA GLY A 475 -15.13 35.49 8.08
C GLY A 475 -14.99 36.61 7.05
N SER A 476 -13.88 36.72 6.32
CA SER A 476 -13.65 37.79 5.36
C SER A 476 -14.46 37.67 4.08
N ARG A 477 -14.70 36.45 3.62
CA ARG A 477 -15.48 36.15 2.42
C ARG A 477 -15.85 34.67 2.35
N ARG A 478 -16.98 34.36 1.74
CA ARG A 478 -17.37 32.99 1.41
C ARG A 478 -16.62 32.47 0.17
N LEU A 479 -16.07 31.29 0.31
CA LEU A 479 -15.32 30.58 -0.74
C LEU A 479 -16.06 29.32 -1.17
N PRO A 480 -15.95 28.90 -2.44
CA PRO A 480 -16.44 27.58 -2.87
C PRO A 480 -15.74 26.49 -2.08
N VAL A 481 -16.44 25.39 -1.90
CA VAL A 481 -15.96 24.24 -1.11
C VAL A 481 -15.54 23.10 -2.04
N LEU A 482 -14.42 22.49 -1.73
CA LEU A 482 -13.97 21.25 -2.36
C LEU A 482 -13.82 20.16 -1.31
N MET A 483 -14.68 19.12 -1.36
CA MET A 483 -14.48 17.91 -0.60
C MET A 483 -13.40 17.07 -1.30
N ASP A 484 -12.38 16.63 -0.55
CA ASP A 484 -11.21 15.86 -1.06
C ASP A 484 -10.99 14.58 -0.22
N PRO A 485 -12.02 13.70 -0.08
CA PRO A 485 -11.92 12.46 0.67
C PRO A 485 -11.21 11.34 -0.12
N TYR A 486 -10.80 10.28 0.59
CA TYR A 486 -10.61 8.96 -0.01
C TYR A 486 -11.86 8.09 0.20
N GLY A 487 -12.32 7.96 1.44
CA GLY A 487 -13.58 7.33 1.83
C GLY A 487 -13.59 5.80 1.80
N GLY A 488 -12.53 5.16 1.32
CA GLY A 488 -12.47 3.71 1.16
C GLY A 488 -11.91 2.98 2.39
N PRO A 489 -12.35 1.74 2.60
CA PRO A 489 -11.75 0.85 3.60
C PRO A 489 -10.23 0.77 3.46
N HIS A 490 -9.53 0.50 4.57
CA HIS A 490 -8.05 0.47 4.71
C HIS A 490 -7.35 1.82 4.49
N GLY A 491 -7.96 2.79 3.82
CA GLY A 491 -7.42 4.12 3.66
C GLY A 491 -7.51 4.96 4.93
N GLN A 492 -6.62 5.93 5.08
CA GLN A 492 -6.70 7.00 6.08
C GLN A 492 -6.12 8.27 5.49
N ARG A 493 -6.94 9.33 5.40
CA ARG A 493 -6.54 10.62 4.82
C ARG A 493 -6.23 11.66 5.88
N VAL A 494 -6.97 11.64 6.99
CA VAL A 494 -6.75 12.59 8.08
C VAL A 494 -5.63 12.08 8.97
N MET A 495 -4.46 12.70 8.84
CA MET A 495 -3.25 12.31 9.56
C MET A 495 -2.58 13.53 10.20
N ASN A 496 -1.94 13.34 11.34
CA ASN A 496 -1.14 14.38 12.01
C ASN A 496 0.24 14.56 11.35
N SER A 497 0.20 14.73 10.02
CA SER A 497 1.36 14.95 9.16
C SER A 497 1.03 16.01 8.12
N ALA A 498 1.82 17.07 8.03
CA ALA A 498 1.63 18.13 7.04
C ALA A 498 1.70 17.61 5.59
N GLN A 499 2.54 16.59 5.35
CA GLN A 499 2.69 15.97 4.04
C GLN A 499 1.40 15.33 3.51
N ALA A 500 0.48 14.91 4.39
CA ALA A 500 -0.81 14.37 4.00
C ALA A 500 -1.70 15.39 3.25
N TYR A 501 -1.40 16.68 3.37
CA TYR A 501 -2.24 17.76 2.88
C TYR A 501 -1.61 18.60 1.76
N LEU A 502 -0.49 18.20 1.18
CA LEU A 502 0.23 18.96 0.14
C LEU A 502 -0.68 19.36 -1.02
N SER A 503 -1.31 18.41 -1.68
CA SER A 503 -2.20 18.68 -2.81
C SER A 503 -3.47 19.41 -2.37
N SER A 504 -4.01 19.07 -1.19
CA SER A 504 -5.22 19.72 -0.66
C SER A 504 -4.96 21.19 -0.29
N GLN A 505 -3.78 21.53 0.26
CA GLN A 505 -3.39 22.92 0.50
C GLN A 505 -3.19 23.69 -0.80
N TRP A 506 -2.51 23.08 -1.78
CA TRP A 506 -2.36 23.72 -3.09
C TRP A 506 -3.73 24.01 -3.74
N LEU A 507 -4.68 23.08 -3.63
CA LEU A 507 -6.05 23.27 -4.10
C LEU A 507 -6.75 24.40 -3.32
N ALA A 508 -6.52 24.49 -2.01
CA ALA A 508 -7.05 25.59 -1.23
C ALA A 508 -6.51 26.94 -1.76
N ASP A 509 -5.21 27.01 -2.08
CA ASP A 509 -4.57 28.20 -2.64
C ASP A 509 -5.10 28.56 -4.04
N GLN A 510 -5.80 27.62 -4.73
CA GLN A 510 -6.56 27.94 -5.94
C GLN A 510 -7.89 28.64 -5.66
N GLY A 511 -8.22 28.94 -4.40
CA GLY A 511 -9.39 29.71 -3.97
C GLY A 511 -10.56 28.89 -3.45
N PHE A 512 -10.31 27.71 -2.94
CA PHE A 512 -11.33 26.84 -2.33
C PHE A 512 -11.14 26.77 -0.81
N VAL A 513 -12.21 26.48 -0.07
CA VAL A 513 -12.08 25.79 1.22
C VAL A 513 -12.03 24.31 0.91
N VAL A 514 -10.92 23.63 1.26
CA VAL A 514 -10.79 22.19 1.03
C VAL A 514 -11.07 21.44 2.32
N ILE A 515 -11.97 20.45 2.26
CA ILE A 515 -12.33 19.61 3.41
C ILE A 515 -11.88 18.18 3.11
N VAL A 516 -11.01 17.67 3.97
CA VAL A 516 -10.56 16.28 3.99
C VAL A 516 -11.16 15.61 5.21
N ALA A 517 -11.95 14.55 5.00
CA ALA A 517 -12.61 13.86 6.11
C ALA A 517 -12.55 12.34 5.94
N ASP A 518 -12.30 11.63 7.04
CA ASP A 518 -12.37 10.19 7.11
C ASP A 518 -13.77 9.76 7.55
N GLY A 519 -14.47 9.01 6.67
CA GLY A 519 -15.81 8.46 6.92
C GLY A 519 -15.76 7.06 7.53
N ARG A 520 -16.93 6.40 7.56
CA ARG A 520 -17.06 5.00 8.01
C ARG A 520 -16.14 4.06 7.24
N GLY A 521 -15.60 3.03 7.90
CA GLY A 521 -14.76 2.02 7.29
C GLY A 521 -13.31 2.42 7.08
N MET A 522 -12.95 3.70 7.25
CA MET A 522 -11.55 4.13 7.11
C MET A 522 -10.70 3.73 8.31
N ALA A 523 -9.46 3.31 8.06
CA ALA A 523 -8.57 2.72 9.06
C ALA A 523 -8.21 3.66 10.23
N GLY A 524 -7.80 3.07 11.36
CA GLY A 524 -7.20 3.78 12.49
C GLY A 524 -8.10 4.02 13.69
N ARG A 525 -9.38 3.66 13.61
CA ARG A 525 -10.34 3.79 14.73
C ARG A 525 -10.75 2.45 15.33
N GLY A 526 -10.28 1.34 14.76
CA GLY A 526 -10.49 0.00 15.25
C GLY A 526 -11.63 -0.76 14.58
N PRO A 527 -11.80 -2.06 14.94
CA PRO A 527 -12.60 -3.02 14.21
C PRO A 527 -14.05 -2.63 14.00
N ALA A 528 -14.72 -2.15 15.05
CA ALA A 528 -16.14 -1.76 14.97
C ALA A 528 -16.36 -0.62 13.96
N TRP A 529 -15.39 0.30 13.84
CA TRP A 529 -15.45 1.37 12.87
C TRP A 529 -15.17 0.86 11.44
N ASP A 530 -14.15 0.01 11.28
CA ASP A 530 -13.77 -0.57 9.99
C ASP A 530 -14.96 -1.32 9.36
N ARG A 531 -15.74 -2.05 10.18
CA ARG A 531 -16.89 -2.85 9.74
C ARG A 531 -18.12 -2.05 9.33
N LEU A 532 -18.18 -0.74 9.60
CA LEU A 532 -19.30 0.12 9.18
C LEU A 532 -19.41 0.28 7.66
N ALA A 533 -18.35 0.00 6.90
CA ALA A 533 -18.37 0.02 5.43
C ALA A 533 -18.94 -1.26 4.81
N ARG A 534 -19.14 -2.31 5.62
CA ARG A 534 -19.64 -3.59 5.11
C ARG A 534 -21.01 -3.41 4.45
N HIS A 535 -21.15 -3.88 3.21
CA HIS A 535 -22.34 -3.82 2.36
C HIS A 535 -22.77 -2.40 1.96
N ASP A 536 -22.09 -1.33 2.42
CA ASP A 536 -22.56 0.05 2.25
C ASP A 536 -21.41 1.03 1.89
N PHE A 537 -20.81 0.84 0.74
CA PHE A 537 -19.81 1.80 0.23
C PHE A 537 -20.45 3.13 -0.15
N ILE A 538 -21.64 3.09 -0.74
CA ILE A 538 -22.32 4.30 -1.20
C ILE A 538 -22.77 5.19 -0.04
N GLY A 539 -23.00 4.62 1.16
CA GLY A 539 -23.33 5.36 2.36
C GLY A 539 -22.21 6.27 2.88
N THR A 540 -20.97 6.07 2.42
CA THR A 540 -19.85 6.98 2.74
C THR A 540 -20.07 8.40 2.19
N VAL A 541 -20.93 8.59 1.16
CA VAL A 541 -21.37 9.90 0.69
C VAL A 541 -22.11 10.68 1.78
N ASP A 542 -22.97 10.00 2.55
CA ASP A 542 -23.75 10.65 3.61
C ASP A 542 -22.85 11.15 4.74
N ASP A 543 -21.75 10.42 5.04
CA ASP A 543 -20.75 10.85 6.01
C ASP A 543 -20.08 12.17 5.57
N GLN A 544 -19.73 12.29 4.27
CA GLN A 544 -19.14 13.52 3.73
C GLN A 544 -20.12 14.70 3.77
N VAL A 545 -21.41 14.45 3.54
CA VAL A 545 -22.44 15.48 3.64
C VAL A 545 -22.63 15.94 5.08
N GLU A 546 -22.68 15.00 6.05
CA GLU A 546 -22.78 15.34 7.47
C GLU A 546 -21.57 16.19 7.91
N VAL A 547 -20.35 15.82 7.53
CA VAL A 547 -19.13 16.61 7.80
C VAL A 547 -19.25 18.00 7.20
N LEU A 548 -19.66 18.13 5.94
CA LEU A 548 -19.85 19.43 5.29
C LEU A 548 -20.85 20.30 6.04
N ASP A 549 -21.98 19.71 6.49
CA ASP A 549 -23.02 20.42 7.24
C ASP A 549 -22.48 20.95 8.58
N GLU A 550 -21.71 20.16 9.30
CA GLU A 550 -21.13 20.56 10.58
C GLU A 550 -20.04 21.65 10.42
N ILE A 551 -19.22 21.54 9.38
CA ILE A 551 -18.20 22.55 9.08
C ILE A 551 -18.87 23.86 8.64
N ALA A 552 -19.93 23.82 7.83
CA ALA A 552 -20.65 24.99 7.40
C ALA A 552 -21.35 25.75 8.55
N LYS A 553 -21.84 25.03 9.56
CA LYS A 553 -22.36 25.66 10.80
C LYS A 553 -21.24 26.38 11.57
N ARG A 554 -20.03 25.85 11.56
CA ARG A 554 -18.90 26.39 12.29
C ARG A 554 -18.24 27.59 11.60
N TYR A 555 -18.28 27.62 10.27
CA TYR A 555 -17.68 28.65 9.43
C TYR A 555 -18.69 29.23 8.41
N PRO A 556 -19.80 29.83 8.88
CA PRO A 556 -20.91 30.25 8.02
C PRO A 556 -20.54 31.41 7.07
N ASP A 557 -19.53 32.20 7.42
CA ASP A 557 -19.09 33.36 6.63
C ASP A 557 -17.90 33.02 5.72
N ASP A 558 -17.35 31.78 5.81
CA ASP A 558 -16.22 31.34 5.01
C ASP A 558 -16.62 30.36 3.90
N LEU A 559 -17.70 29.58 4.07
CA LEU A 559 -18.11 28.56 3.13
C LEU A 559 -19.33 29.00 2.30
N ASP A 560 -19.22 28.85 0.97
CA ASP A 560 -20.34 28.98 0.05
C ASP A 560 -20.95 27.61 -0.26
N ARG A 561 -22.01 27.27 0.45
CA ARG A 561 -22.73 26.00 0.28
C ARG A 561 -23.46 25.85 -1.06
N THR A 562 -23.59 26.91 -1.85
CA THR A 562 -24.17 26.83 -3.20
C THR A 562 -23.15 26.37 -4.24
N ARG A 563 -21.86 26.36 -3.88
CA ARG A 563 -20.72 26.01 -4.76
C ARG A 563 -19.84 24.96 -4.10
N VAL A 564 -20.37 23.75 -3.95
CA VAL A 564 -19.64 22.59 -3.36
C VAL A 564 -19.31 21.60 -4.46
N ALA A 565 -18.04 21.25 -4.58
CA ALA A 565 -17.59 20.16 -5.44
C ALA A 565 -16.97 19.03 -4.62
N ILE A 566 -16.86 17.87 -5.23
CA ILE A 566 -16.17 16.70 -4.66
C ILE A 566 -15.18 16.13 -5.67
N ARG A 567 -14.01 15.71 -5.21
CA ARG A 567 -13.01 15.04 -6.05
C ARG A 567 -12.42 13.83 -5.32
N GLY A 568 -11.89 12.89 -6.09
CA GLY A 568 -11.16 11.77 -5.53
C GLY A 568 -10.55 10.87 -6.60
N TRP A 569 -9.73 9.91 -6.14
CA TRP A 569 -9.05 8.93 -6.98
C TRP A 569 -9.33 7.52 -6.47
N SER A 570 -9.43 6.53 -7.37
CA SER A 570 -9.73 5.13 -7.00
C SER A 570 -11.06 5.02 -6.24
N PHE A 571 -11.10 4.53 -5.02
CA PHE A 571 -12.31 4.58 -4.19
C PHE A 571 -12.80 6.01 -3.96
N GLY A 572 -11.89 6.99 -3.80
CA GLY A 572 -12.27 8.41 -3.76
C GLY A 572 -12.92 8.89 -5.05
N GLY A 573 -12.54 8.33 -6.21
CA GLY A 573 -13.19 8.54 -7.50
C GLY A 573 -14.60 7.95 -7.53
N TYR A 574 -14.79 6.75 -7.00
CA TYR A 574 -16.11 6.16 -6.76
C TYR A 574 -16.98 7.11 -5.90
N LEU A 575 -16.44 7.56 -4.77
CA LEU A 575 -17.15 8.44 -3.83
C LEU A 575 -17.49 9.80 -4.48
N ALA A 576 -16.62 10.35 -5.31
CA ALA A 576 -16.87 11.60 -6.02
C ALA A 576 -18.01 11.46 -7.06
N ALA A 577 -17.98 10.39 -7.86
CA ALA A 577 -19.07 10.11 -8.81
C ALA A 577 -20.40 9.82 -8.09
N ALA A 578 -20.36 8.99 -7.03
CA ALA A 578 -21.51 8.72 -6.18
C ALA A 578 -22.12 10.01 -5.58
N GLY A 579 -21.27 10.96 -5.20
CA GLY A 579 -21.67 12.26 -4.67
C GLY A 579 -22.64 13.00 -5.59
N VAL A 580 -22.30 13.20 -6.85
CA VAL A 580 -23.18 13.94 -7.81
C VAL A 580 -24.34 13.11 -8.32
N LEU A 581 -24.23 11.78 -8.28
CA LEU A 581 -25.33 10.88 -8.68
C LEU A 581 -26.39 10.74 -7.58
N ARG A 582 -25.96 10.70 -6.30
CA ARG A 582 -26.84 10.48 -5.16
C ARG A 582 -27.29 11.80 -4.49
N ARG A 583 -26.40 12.80 -4.43
CA ARG A 583 -26.64 14.07 -3.73
C ARG A 583 -26.39 15.29 -4.63
N PRO A 584 -27.07 15.38 -5.81
CA PRO A 584 -26.97 16.54 -6.69
C PRO A 584 -27.53 17.85 -6.06
N ASP A 585 -28.25 17.74 -4.95
CA ASP A 585 -28.71 18.83 -4.09
C ASP A 585 -27.55 19.47 -3.30
N VAL A 586 -26.50 18.71 -3.02
CA VAL A 586 -25.31 19.16 -2.26
C VAL A 586 -24.15 19.46 -3.18
N PHE A 587 -23.79 18.52 -4.05
CA PHE A 587 -22.60 18.61 -4.90
C PHE A 587 -22.94 19.21 -6.27
N ALA A 588 -22.35 20.36 -6.55
CA ALA A 588 -22.54 21.09 -7.82
C ALA A 588 -21.64 20.58 -8.97
N ALA A 589 -20.58 19.86 -8.66
CA ALA A 589 -19.69 19.22 -9.63
C ALA A 589 -18.86 18.08 -8.99
N ALA A 590 -18.37 17.13 -9.81
CA ALA A 590 -17.47 16.08 -9.36
C ALA A 590 -16.33 15.82 -10.34
N ILE A 591 -15.18 15.43 -9.78
CA ILE A 591 -14.05 14.84 -10.52
C ILE A 591 -13.78 13.45 -9.96
N ALA A 592 -13.95 12.44 -10.80
CA ALA A 592 -13.76 11.04 -10.45
C ALA A 592 -12.56 10.45 -11.23
N GLY A 593 -11.43 10.29 -10.54
CA GLY A 593 -10.23 9.67 -11.09
C GLY A 593 -10.22 8.17 -10.85
N ALA A 594 -9.98 7.36 -11.88
CA ALA A 594 -9.93 5.89 -11.83
C ALA A 594 -11.03 5.28 -10.94
N PRO A 595 -12.34 5.65 -11.13
CA PRO A 595 -13.41 5.26 -10.22
C PRO A 595 -13.74 3.77 -10.33
N VAL A 596 -13.92 3.08 -9.20
CA VAL A 596 -14.43 1.69 -9.13
C VAL A 596 -15.95 1.73 -9.24
N THR A 597 -16.52 1.80 -10.44
CA THR A 597 -17.93 2.11 -10.67
C THR A 597 -18.90 0.93 -10.46
N ASP A 598 -18.39 -0.30 -10.61
CA ASP A 598 -19.12 -1.56 -10.36
C ASP A 598 -18.13 -2.54 -9.71
N GLN A 599 -18.39 -2.91 -8.46
CA GLN A 599 -17.51 -3.79 -7.68
C GLN A 599 -17.41 -5.22 -8.25
N ARG A 600 -18.27 -5.62 -9.17
CA ARG A 600 -18.15 -6.90 -9.91
C ARG A 600 -16.97 -6.92 -10.88
N LEU A 601 -16.43 -5.74 -11.23
CA LEU A 601 -15.25 -5.61 -12.10
C LEU A 601 -13.95 -5.51 -11.30
N TYR A 602 -14.04 -5.38 -9.99
CA TYR A 602 -12.86 -5.34 -9.12
C TYR A 602 -12.55 -6.75 -8.60
N ASP A 603 -11.42 -6.94 -7.90
CA ASP A 603 -10.95 -8.27 -7.53
C ASP A 603 -11.82 -8.99 -6.48
N THR A 604 -11.61 -10.30 -6.40
CA THR A 604 -12.32 -11.20 -5.48
C THR A 604 -12.06 -10.85 -4.02
N CYS A 605 -10.81 -10.61 -3.64
CA CYS A 605 -10.42 -10.49 -2.24
C CYS A 605 -10.99 -9.21 -1.61
N TYR A 606 -10.83 -8.07 -2.30
CA TYR A 606 -11.38 -6.80 -1.82
C TYR A 606 -12.90 -6.78 -1.87
N SER A 607 -13.48 -7.03 -3.05
CA SER A 607 -14.92 -6.89 -3.24
C SER A 607 -15.72 -7.87 -2.37
N GLU A 608 -15.31 -9.13 -2.31
CA GLU A 608 -16.05 -10.14 -1.56
C GLU A 608 -15.89 -10.03 -0.04
N ARG A 609 -14.75 -9.49 0.43
CA ARG A 609 -14.58 -9.15 1.86
C ARG A 609 -15.67 -8.23 2.36
N TYR A 610 -15.96 -7.18 1.60
CA TYR A 610 -16.90 -6.13 2.03
C TYR A 610 -18.33 -6.38 1.58
N LEU A 611 -18.55 -6.92 0.38
CA LEU A 611 -19.88 -7.04 -0.22
C LEU A 611 -20.40 -8.47 -0.26
N GLY A 612 -19.53 -9.47 0.01
CA GLY A 612 -19.84 -10.89 -0.12
C GLY A 612 -19.76 -11.37 -1.56
N ASP A 613 -20.09 -12.64 -1.79
CA ASP A 613 -20.15 -13.24 -3.11
C ASP A 613 -21.23 -12.56 -3.99
N PRO A 614 -20.91 -12.09 -5.21
CA PRO A 614 -21.85 -11.33 -6.06
C PRO A 614 -23.04 -12.16 -6.57
N GLU A 615 -22.97 -13.49 -6.59
CA GLU A 615 -24.09 -14.33 -6.98
C GLU A 615 -25.17 -14.39 -5.87
N THR A 616 -24.72 -14.46 -4.62
CA THR A 616 -25.60 -14.56 -3.44
C THR A 616 -25.98 -13.21 -2.86
N ASN A 617 -25.19 -12.15 -3.10
CA ASN A 617 -25.40 -10.80 -2.57
C ASN A 617 -25.67 -9.77 -3.69
N ARG A 618 -26.42 -10.16 -4.72
CA ARG A 618 -26.71 -9.32 -5.89
C ARG A 618 -27.21 -7.94 -5.52
N ASP A 619 -28.19 -7.88 -4.59
CA ASP A 619 -28.80 -6.60 -4.15
C ASP A 619 -27.78 -5.66 -3.49
N VAL A 620 -26.77 -6.21 -2.79
CA VAL A 620 -25.70 -5.43 -2.19
C VAL A 620 -24.81 -4.82 -3.28
N TYR A 621 -24.44 -5.59 -4.31
CA TYR A 621 -23.66 -5.08 -5.45
C TYR A 621 -24.46 -4.03 -6.22
N ASP A 622 -25.75 -4.28 -6.51
CA ASP A 622 -26.61 -3.34 -7.22
C ASP A 622 -26.77 -2.01 -6.45
N ALA A 623 -26.88 -2.06 -5.11
CA ALA A 623 -26.95 -0.86 -4.28
C ALA A 623 -25.68 0.01 -4.35
N ASN A 624 -24.52 -0.60 -4.67
CA ASN A 624 -23.22 0.07 -4.77
C ASN A 624 -22.77 0.30 -6.21
N ASP A 625 -23.58 -0.07 -7.22
CA ASP A 625 -23.27 0.08 -8.64
C ASP A 625 -23.68 1.47 -9.15
N LEU A 626 -22.68 2.29 -9.51
CA LEU A 626 -22.91 3.65 -10.01
C LEU A 626 -23.54 3.68 -11.40
N THR A 627 -23.40 2.63 -12.19
CA THR A 627 -23.99 2.57 -13.54
C THR A 627 -25.52 2.56 -13.48
N LEU A 628 -26.08 1.98 -12.40
CA LEU A 628 -27.52 1.95 -12.15
C LEU A 628 -28.09 3.31 -11.69
N LEU A 629 -27.23 4.27 -11.37
CA LEU A 629 -27.62 5.63 -10.97
C LEU A 629 -27.43 6.65 -12.09
N ALA A 630 -27.04 6.23 -13.29
CA ALA A 630 -26.66 7.11 -14.38
C ALA A 630 -27.76 8.13 -14.78
N ASP A 631 -29.03 7.75 -14.72
CA ASP A 631 -30.19 8.59 -15.01
C ASP A 631 -30.32 9.80 -14.06
N ARG A 632 -29.71 9.72 -12.85
CA ARG A 632 -29.77 10.77 -11.83
C ARG A 632 -28.78 11.90 -12.05
N LEU A 633 -27.81 11.76 -12.98
CA LEU A 633 -26.83 12.82 -13.20
C LEU A 633 -27.49 14.10 -13.70
N THR A 634 -27.34 15.18 -12.95
CA THR A 634 -27.81 16.54 -13.28
C THR A 634 -26.73 17.60 -13.11
N ARG A 635 -25.52 17.18 -12.72
CA ARG A 635 -24.38 18.05 -12.41
C ARG A 635 -23.18 17.70 -13.27
N PRO A 636 -22.27 18.64 -13.56
CA PRO A 636 -21.03 18.36 -14.23
C PRO A 636 -20.22 17.24 -13.58
N LEU A 637 -19.79 16.26 -14.38
CA LEU A 637 -18.97 15.14 -13.97
C LEU A 637 -17.81 14.99 -14.95
N MET A 638 -16.58 14.95 -14.42
CA MET A 638 -15.37 14.61 -15.16
C MET A 638 -14.86 13.25 -14.68
N LEU A 639 -14.73 12.30 -15.60
CA LEU A 639 -14.11 10.99 -15.40
C LEU A 639 -12.68 11.04 -15.95
N ILE A 640 -11.70 10.63 -15.16
CA ILE A 640 -10.29 10.59 -15.52
C ILE A 640 -9.79 9.17 -15.33
N HIS A 641 -9.08 8.57 -16.31
CA HIS A 641 -8.62 7.19 -16.15
C HIS A 641 -7.42 6.86 -17.03
N GLY A 642 -6.44 6.15 -16.47
CA GLY A 642 -5.33 5.57 -17.21
C GLY A 642 -5.79 4.41 -18.11
N LEU A 643 -5.36 4.41 -19.37
CA LEU A 643 -5.72 3.32 -20.31
C LEU A 643 -4.92 2.03 -20.04
N ALA A 644 -3.79 2.14 -19.35
CA ALA A 644 -2.95 1.01 -18.97
C ALA A 644 -3.15 0.59 -17.49
N ASP A 645 -4.26 1.02 -16.86
CA ASP A 645 -4.58 0.67 -15.48
C ASP A 645 -4.90 -0.82 -15.38
N ASP A 646 -4.03 -1.57 -14.70
CA ASP A 646 -4.09 -3.00 -14.49
C ASP A 646 -4.63 -3.40 -13.10
N ASN A 647 -5.01 -2.39 -12.29
CA ASN A 647 -5.64 -2.55 -11.00
C ASN A 647 -7.14 -2.22 -11.08
N VAL A 648 -7.48 -0.96 -11.37
CA VAL A 648 -8.85 -0.54 -11.67
C VAL A 648 -8.98 -0.41 -13.18
N ALA A 649 -9.45 -1.46 -13.84
CA ALA A 649 -9.48 -1.48 -15.30
C ALA A 649 -10.31 -0.33 -15.89
N PHE A 650 -9.86 0.23 -17.01
CA PHE A 650 -10.56 1.32 -17.73
C PHE A 650 -12.04 0.98 -18.05
N ALA A 651 -12.39 -0.31 -18.05
CA ALA A 651 -13.76 -0.80 -18.19
C ALA A 651 -14.74 -0.16 -17.20
N HIS A 652 -14.32 0.16 -15.97
CA HIS A 652 -15.15 0.87 -14.98
C HIS A 652 -15.64 2.22 -15.52
N THR A 653 -14.72 3.05 -16.00
CA THR A 653 -15.08 4.35 -16.61
C THR A 653 -15.92 4.20 -17.86
N LEU A 654 -15.60 3.23 -18.73
CA LEU A 654 -16.36 3.01 -19.96
C LEU A 654 -17.81 2.58 -19.70
N LYS A 655 -18.03 1.66 -18.75
CA LYS A 655 -19.39 1.22 -18.38
C LYS A 655 -20.23 2.36 -17.82
N LEU A 656 -19.67 3.17 -16.91
CA LEU A 656 -20.38 4.34 -16.38
C LEU A 656 -20.65 5.36 -17.49
N SER A 657 -19.67 5.65 -18.35
CA SER A 657 -19.84 6.57 -19.48
C SER A 657 -20.91 6.05 -20.47
N GLN A 658 -20.93 4.75 -20.76
CA GLN A 658 -21.96 4.13 -21.59
C GLN A 658 -23.36 4.29 -20.98
N ALA A 659 -23.51 4.04 -19.68
CA ALA A 659 -24.77 4.20 -18.98
C ALA A 659 -25.26 5.66 -18.95
N LEU A 660 -24.35 6.61 -18.72
CA LEU A 660 -24.62 8.04 -18.78
C LEU A 660 -25.04 8.48 -20.19
N LEU A 661 -24.35 8.01 -21.22
CA LEU A 661 -24.69 8.31 -22.61
C LEU A 661 -26.08 7.74 -22.96
N ALA A 662 -26.38 6.51 -22.59
CA ALA A 662 -27.68 5.88 -22.79
C ALA A 662 -28.82 6.64 -22.08
N ALA A 663 -28.54 7.24 -20.94
CA ALA A 663 -29.46 8.10 -20.19
C ALA A 663 -29.52 9.55 -20.71
N GLY A 664 -28.76 9.91 -21.76
CA GLY A 664 -28.70 11.27 -22.31
C GLY A 664 -28.04 12.29 -21.38
N LYS A 665 -27.08 11.84 -20.53
CA LYS A 665 -26.42 12.68 -19.52
C LYS A 665 -25.06 13.16 -20.00
N PRO A 666 -24.85 14.48 -20.17
CA PRO A 666 -23.56 15.02 -20.56
C PRO A 666 -22.52 14.85 -19.46
N HIS A 667 -21.34 14.42 -19.82
CA HIS A 667 -20.19 14.24 -18.95
C HIS A 667 -18.88 14.37 -19.75
N GLU A 668 -17.77 14.59 -19.05
CA GLU A 668 -16.44 14.65 -19.65
C GLU A 668 -15.66 13.38 -19.33
N VAL A 669 -14.91 12.83 -20.29
CA VAL A 669 -13.99 11.71 -20.09
C VAL A 669 -12.61 12.14 -20.53
N LEU A 670 -11.63 12.05 -19.62
CA LEU A 670 -10.21 12.33 -19.90
C LEU A 670 -9.42 11.01 -19.81
N PRO A 671 -9.20 10.32 -20.94
CA PRO A 671 -8.36 9.12 -20.97
C PRO A 671 -6.89 9.52 -20.94
N LEU A 672 -6.08 8.79 -20.13
CA LEU A 672 -4.64 9.01 -20.01
C LEU A 672 -3.91 7.84 -20.68
N SER A 673 -3.39 8.07 -21.89
CA SER A 673 -2.70 7.04 -22.66
C SER A 673 -1.35 6.70 -22.05
N GLY A 674 -1.03 5.39 -21.96
CA GLY A 674 0.22 4.87 -21.39
C GLY A 674 0.37 5.08 -19.88
N ILE A 675 -0.68 5.51 -19.19
CA ILE A 675 -0.71 5.71 -17.74
C ILE A 675 -1.41 4.52 -17.08
N THR A 676 -0.78 3.99 -16.03
CA THR A 676 -1.34 2.96 -15.15
C THR A 676 -2.27 3.59 -14.10
N HIS A 677 -2.41 2.96 -12.92
CA HIS A 677 -3.30 3.49 -11.87
C HIS A 677 -2.90 4.88 -11.37
N MET A 678 -1.60 5.24 -11.46
CA MET A 678 -1.08 6.53 -10.98
C MET A 678 -0.31 7.29 -12.07
N ALA A 679 -0.64 8.57 -12.28
CA ALA A 679 0.11 9.44 -13.18
C ALA A 679 1.42 9.91 -12.54
N SER A 680 2.56 9.32 -12.93
CA SER A 680 3.88 9.62 -12.38
C SER A 680 4.75 10.54 -13.24
N SER A 681 4.37 10.81 -14.49
CA SER A 681 5.07 11.74 -15.39
C SER A 681 4.86 13.19 -14.95
N GLU A 682 5.93 13.99 -14.86
CA GLU A 682 5.86 15.40 -14.44
C GLU A 682 4.86 16.21 -15.25
N THR A 683 4.94 16.11 -16.58
CA THR A 683 4.09 16.90 -17.48
C THR A 683 2.62 16.48 -17.38
N VAL A 684 2.37 15.17 -17.26
CA VAL A 684 1.01 14.64 -17.14
C VAL A 684 0.42 15.02 -15.78
N ALA A 685 1.15 14.84 -14.70
CA ALA A 685 0.68 15.14 -13.34
C ALA A 685 0.38 16.64 -13.16
N GLU A 686 1.26 17.53 -13.67
CA GLU A 686 1.02 18.97 -13.67
C GLU A 686 -0.24 19.33 -14.45
N SER A 687 -0.31 18.91 -15.72
CA SER A 687 -1.44 19.20 -16.59
C SER A 687 -2.75 18.66 -16.03
N LEU A 688 -2.71 17.46 -15.45
CA LEU A 688 -3.88 16.83 -14.84
C LEU A 688 -4.44 17.64 -13.67
N LEU A 689 -3.61 18.18 -12.77
CA LEU A 689 -4.07 19.03 -11.68
C LEU A 689 -4.60 20.37 -12.19
N LEU A 690 -3.95 20.98 -13.18
CA LEU A 690 -4.41 22.24 -13.77
C LEU A 690 -5.75 22.07 -14.49
N LEU A 691 -5.95 20.99 -15.25
CA LEU A 691 -7.22 20.68 -15.91
C LEU A 691 -8.35 20.43 -14.89
N GLN A 692 -8.06 19.79 -13.78
CA GLN A 692 -9.03 19.62 -12.69
C GLN A 692 -9.46 20.96 -12.10
N VAL A 693 -8.52 21.87 -11.84
CA VAL A 693 -8.84 23.23 -11.36
C VAL A 693 -9.66 24.00 -12.38
N ASP A 694 -9.31 23.92 -13.67
CA ASP A 694 -10.09 24.58 -14.74
C ASP A 694 -11.52 24.05 -14.79
N PHE A 695 -11.71 22.72 -14.75
CA PHE A 695 -13.04 22.09 -14.69
C PHE A 695 -13.85 22.57 -13.48
N LEU A 696 -13.26 22.59 -12.28
CA LEU A 696 -13.93 23.06 -11.07
C LEU A 696 -14.36 24.53 -11.20
N ARG A 697 -13.47 25.38 -11.71
CA ARG A 697 -13.78 26.82 -11.88
C ARG A 697 -14.92 27.03 -12.86
N ARG A 698 -14.91 26.36 -14.01
CA ARG A 698 -16.00 26.42 -15.00
C ARG A 698 -17.32 25.93 -14.40
N SER A 699 -17.31 24.79 -13.75
CA SER A 699 -18.50 24.13 -13.21
C SER A 699 -19.13 24.89 -12.02
N LEU A 700 -18.31 25.62 -11.24
CA LEU A 700 -18.77 26.40 -10.09
C LEU A 700 -18.98 27.89 -10.41
N GLY A 701 -18.86 28.30 -11.68
CA GLY A 701 -19.04 29.69 -12.09
C GLY A 701 -18.01 30.66 -11.53
N LEU A 702 -16.75 30.22 -11.37
CA LEU A 702 -15.66 31.06 -10.87
C LEU A 702 -14.89 31.73 -12.01
N ALA A 703 -14.41 32.92 -11.76
CA ALA A 703 -13.56 33.62 -12.72
C ALA A 703 -12.28 32.82 -13.02
N GLN A 704 -11.90 32.75 -14.29
CA GLN A 704 -10.63 32.17 -14.70
C GLN A 704 -9.45 33.02 -14.18
N PRO A 705 -8.32 32.43 -13.75
CA PRO A 705 -7.12 33.20 -13.44
C PRO A 705 -6.69 33.97 -14.66
N SER A 706 -6.21 35.21 -14.47
CA SER A 706 -5.59 35.95 -15.57
C SER A 706 -4.40 35.20 -16.15
N ALA A 707 -4.16 35.30 -17.46
CA ALA A 707 -3.06 34.59 -18.13
C ALA A 707 -1.66 34.85 -17.53
N ALA A 708 -1.53 35.87 -16.68
CA ALA A 708 -0.30 36.23 -15.97
C ALA A 708 -0.10 35.43 -14.65
N ALA A 709 -1.10 34.62 -14.21
CA ALA A 709 -1.06 33.85 -12.97
C ALA A 709 -1.05 32.32 -13.20
N ARG A 710 -0.88 31.91 -14.48
CA ARG A 710 -0.72 30.48 -14.87
C ARG A 710 0.72 30.05 -14.86
#